data_1ac8b185d2d2a80f904322e1bce26001
#
_entry.id   1ac8b185d2d2a80f904322e1bce26001
#
_cell.length_a   1.000
_cell.length_b   1.000
_cell.length_c   1.000
_cell.angle_alpha   90.00
_cell.angle_beta   90.00
_cell.angle_gamma   90.00
#
_symmetry.space_group_name_H-M   'P 1'
#
loop_
_entity.id
_entity.type
_entity.pdbx_description
1 polymer ?
#
loop_
_entity_poly.entity_id
_entity_poly.type
_entity_poly.pdbx_seq_one_letter_code
_entity_poly.pdbx_strand_id
1 'polypeptide(L)'
;MQKVITTLVTLCCLLSFSPSSLANEQSVVDITGSSEVLDGFIPLYWQSKTGRVFADIAAVTEPFIYYTGLARGVGSNDLGLDRGRLGDTQLVHFERIGSKVLLKAENTRYVARSDNAAERLAVTEAFAQSVLWGFAVAAEGDGKVLIDFTDFALRDHLGLGNLLKRRGEGSYSLDQSRSAIYRPRTKSFPDNTELEAILTLTGTPSGNIVGTVTPDAQAITVHGHQSFVRLPDDGYEPLPFDPRAGYIDSGEASLVYDYSSPISAPIKTAFARRHRLEKVDPSAQSSPAKEPIIYWVDSGVPEPIKSALIEGALWWNQAFEAAGYEDAFQVRVLPEGADPMDIRYNVIQWVHRSTRGWSYGASIRDPRTQEILKGHVTLGSLRVRQDYLIAEGLLSPYDSDGSPEAELSEFALSRIRQLSAHEVGHTIGLAHNFAASADDRASVMDYPHPLVTLNDDGQAVLDDAYDDGIGAWDKRAIIWGYQDFPEDVDRAAAREQIMSETIASGLRYVADEHARISGRSGAGPAHPVASLWDNGDDPVAELTRVMTLRSAVLENFSESAIPVGAPMAKIEDVLVPTYLMHRYQVEAAATVLGGQIFSYALRGDGQPITASVGAGDQRAALAAMLATLDPIALDIPDRISSMIPPRPPQSGVSRELFPRHTGYVFDPIAAAATAAEVTLAQLLDAKRAARLNNQYARDNKLPSFSNVLAILIDDGWPRRSEDRFAVIERQTQSLIVDRLIHLMGMSAAATQVRADAMDALVKIADRASNSRQRSAAGKAHMRFLAARIEAALANAEVFESLSTKVPPGSPI
;
A
#
# COMPACT_ATOMS: atom_id res chain seq x y z
N MET A 1 78.29 16.26 6.35
CA MET A 1 79.39 16.06 5.33
C MET A 1 78.66 15.82 4.01
N GLN A 2 78.60 16.87 3.19
CA GLN A 2 79.16 16.96 1.84
C GLN A 2 78.44 16.03 0.82
N LYS A 3 78.04 16.48 -0.37
CA LYS A 3 78.27 17.62 -1.22
C LYS A 3 77.08 17.83 -2.18
N VAL A 4 76.78 19.07 -2.47
CA VAL A 4 76.08 19.64 -3.60
C VAL A 4 76.75 19.28 -4.93
N ILE A 5 75.96 18.90 -5.96
CA ILE A 5 76.29 19.13 -7.36
C ILE A 5 74.99 19.61 -8.05
N THR A 6 75.08 20.87 -8.51
CA THR A 6 74.14 21.57 -9.35
C THR A 6 74.39 21.18 -10.81
N THR A 7 73.37 20.72 -11.53
CA THR A 7 73.42 20.64 -12.99
C THR A 7 72.21 21.40 -13.57
N LEU A 8 72.47 22.51 -14.16
CA LEU A 8 71.57 23.31 -14.97
C LEU A 8 71.30 22.59 -16.29
N VAL A 9 70.06 22.17 -16.52
CA VAL A 9 69.60 21.78 -17.87
C VAL A 9 68.58 22.77 -18.33
N THR A 10 68.89 23.55 -19.31
CA THR A 10 68.03 24.48 -20.04
C THR A 10 67.09 23.67 -20.89
N LEU A 11 65.79 23.63 -20.51
CA LEU A 11 64.75 22.99 -21.30
C LEU A 11 63.96 24.05 -22.07
N CYS A 12 64.22 24.09 -23.39
CA CYS A 12 63.38 24.83 -24.31
C CYS A 12 61.92 24.38 -24.27
N CYS A 13 61.01 25.19 -23.73
CA CYS A 13 59.57 24.98 -23.89
C CYS A 13 59.17 25.23 -25.35
N LEU A 14 59.05 24.14 -26.10
CA LEU A 14 58.23 24.14 -27.32
C LEU A 14 56.77 24.06 -26.84
N LEU A 15 56.06 25.16 -26.87
CA LEU A 15 54.63 25.28 -26.77
C LEU A 15 54.04 24.58 -28.00
N SER A 16 53.74 23.30 -27.85
CA SER A 16 52.81 22.62 -28.76
C SER A 16 51.40 23.11 -28.47
N PHE A 17 50.96 24.08 -29.26
CA PHE A 17 49.51 24.30 -29.37
C PHE A 17 48.91 23.06 -29.98
N SER A 18 48.32 22.17 -29.13
CA SER A 18 47.34 21.21 -29.60
C SER A 18 46.16 22.02 -30.11
N PRO A 19 45.73 21.85 -31.36
CA PRO A 19 44.48 22.46 -31.78
C PRO A 19 43.39 21.81 -30.93
N SER A 20 42.72 22.64 -30.10
CA SER A 20 41.40 22.27 -29.57
C SER A 20 40.61 21.78 -30.75
N SER A 21 40.23 20.52 -30.74
CA SER A 21 39.25 20.01 -31.71
C SER A 21 38.00 20.86 -31.54
N LEU A 22 37.81 21.80 -32.46
CA LEU A 22 36.48 22.39 -32.67
C LEU A 22 35.56 21.19 -32.91
N ALA A 23 34.78 20.81 -31.88
CA ALA A 23 33.65 19.94 -32.11
C ALA A 23 32.86 20.62 -33.24
N ASN A 24 32.67 19.93 -34.32
CA ASN A 24 31.90 20.41 -35.48
C ASN A 24 30.50 20.72 -34.92
N GLU A 25 30.21 22.01 -34.67
CA GLU A 25 28.90 22.45 -34.25
C GLU A 25 27.91 22.08 -35.39
N GLN A 26 27.07 21.07 -35.16
CA GLN A 26 26.04 20.69 -36.12
C GLN A 26 25.06 21.88 -36.25
N SER A 27 24.73 22.25 -37.50
CA SER A 27 23.68 23.24 -37.69
C SER A 27 22.31 22.66 -37.39
N VAL A 28 21.30 23.49 -37.15
CA VAL A 28 19.91 23.08 -37.04
C VAL A 28 19.49 22.23 -38.24
N VAL A 29 19.88 22.61 -39.45
CA VAL A 29 19.59 21.90 -40.70
C VAL A 29 20.24 20.51 -40.74
N ASP A 30 21.46 20.36 -40.24
CA ASP A 30 22.13 19.04 -40.17
C ASP A 30 21.42 18.08 -39.25
N ILE A 31 20.93 18.54 -38.09
CA ILE A 31 20.17 17.71 -37.12
C ILE A 31 18.79 17.42 -37.69
N THR A 32 18.04 18.45 -38.10
CA THR A 32 16.64 18.27 -38.51
C THR A 32 16.52 17.52 -39.82
N GLY A 33 17.41 17.80 -40.81
CA GLY A 33 17.41 17.17 -42.13
C GLY A 33 17.77 15.68 -42.12
N SER A 34 18.40 15.17 -41.06
CA SER A 34 18.78 13.76 -40.87
C SER A 34 17.88 13.04 -39.87
N SER A 35 16.85 13.68 -39.34
CA SER A 35 15.98 13.17 -38.28
C SER A 35 14.56 12.90 -38.77
N GLU A 36 13.93 11.91 -38.16
CA GLU A 36 12.45 11.79 -38.15
C GLU A 36 11.90 12.81 -37.16
N VAL A 37 10.92 13.61 -37.59
CA VAL A 37 10.29 14.66 -36.78
C VAL A 37 9.07 14.08 -36.06
N LEU A 38 8.97 14.36 -34.77
CA LEU A 38 7.82 14.03 -33.92
C LEU A 38 7.27 15.35 -33.38
N ASP A 39 6.26 15.87 -34.05
CA ASP A 39 5.63 17.15 -33.69
C ASP A 39 4.74 17.00 -32.45
N GLY A 40 4.74 18.02 -31.59
CA GLY A 40 3.91 18.09 -30.40
C GLY A 40 4.36 19.14 -29.40
N PHE A 41 4.08 18.94 -28.10
CA PHE A 41 4.37 19.87 -27.02
C PHE A 41 5.85 20.28 -26.95
N ILE A 42 6.73 19.27 -26.89
CA ILE A 42 8.18 19.45 -27.13
C ILE A 42 8.48 18.67 -28.38
N PRO A 43 8.70 19.33 -29.53
CA PRO A 43 9.03 18.63 -30.75
C PRO A 43 10.33 17.84 -30.63
N LEU A 44 10.32 16.57 -31.05
CA LEU A 44 11.50 15.70 -31.01
C LEU A 44 12.03 15.39 -32.40
N TYR A 45 13.34 15.23 -32.50
CA TYR A 45 14.07 14.90 -33.72
C TYR A 45 14.87 13.61 -33.48
N TRP A 46 14.37 12.49 -34.04
CA TRP A 46 14.97 11.18 -33.88
C TRP A 46 15.95 10.85 -35.02
N GLN A 47 17.21 10.62 -34.66
CA GLN A 47 18.23 10.19 -35.60
C GLN A 47 18.42 8.66 -35.56
N SER A 48 17.85 7.95 -36.51
CA SER A 48 17.86 6.47 -36.55
C SER A 48 19.26 5.86 -36.70
N LYS A 49 20.20 6.57 -37.35
CA LYS A 49 21.60 6.12 -37.55
C LYS A 49 22.44 6.15 -36.27
N THR A 50 22.18 7.12 -35.41
CA THR A 50 22.96 7.34 -34.17
C THR A 50 22.23 6.89 -32.91
N GLY A 51 20.92 6.68 -33.00
CA GLY A 51 20.06 6.41 -31.85
C GLY A 51 19.86 7.61 -30.92
N ARG A 52 20.12 8.85 -31.41
CA ARG A 52 19.99 10.09 -30.63
C ARG A 52 18.61 10.70 -30.82
N VAL A 53 18.17 11.37 -29.76
CA VAL A 53 16.94 12.17 -29.77
C VAL A 53 17.24 13.59 -29.33
N PHE A 54 16.88 14.58 -30.15
CA PHE A 54 16.99 15.99 -29.83
C PHE A 54 15.60 16.56 -29.56
N ALA A 55 15.53 17.58 -28.72
CA ALA A 55 14.31 18.29 -28.39
C ALA A 55 14.44 19.77 -28.77
N ASP A 56 13.40 20.34 -29.38
CA ASP A 56 13.29 21.78 -29.63
C ASP A 56 12.55 22.44 -28.46
N ILE A 57 13.26 23.30 -27.73
CA ILE A 57 12.70 23.96 -26.54
C ILE A 57 12.34 25.42 -26.79
N ALA A 58 12.47 25.92 -28.00
CA ALA A 58 12.28 27.36 -28.30
C ALA A 58 10.87 27.85 -27.94
N ALA A 59 9.84 26.98 -28.10
CA ALA A 59 8.44 27.30 -27.78
C ALA A 59 8.01 26.96 -26.34
N VAL A 60 8.91 26.37 -25.54
CA VAL A 60 8.58 25.92 -24.17
C VAL A 60 9.08 26.99 -23.18
N THR A 61 8.30 28.05 -23.03
CA THR A 61 8.65 29.21 -22.20
C THR A 61 8.04 29.15 -20.80
N GLU A 62 6.92 28.43 -20.66
CA GLU A 62 6.20 28.28 -19.40
C GLU A 62 6.60 27.03 -18.65
N PRO A 63 6.40 26.98 -17.32
CA PRO A 63 6.55 25.76 -16.54
C PRO A 63 5.62 24.65 -17.05
N PHE A 64 6.03 23.40 -16.82
CA PHE A 64 5.27 22.21 -17.23
C PHE A 64 5.46 21.07 -16.24
N ILE A 65 4.64 20.05 -16.33
CA ILE A 65 4.73 18.86 -15.47
C ILE A 65 5.71 17.88 -16.07
N TYR A 66 6.62 17.39 -15.25
CA TYR A 66 7.50 16.27 -15.53
C TYR A 66 7.21 15.11 -14.57
N TYR A 67 6.94 13.93 -15.10
CA TYR A 67 6.84 12.73 -14.29
C TYR A 67 7.58 11.56 -14.91
N THR A 68 7.86 10.56 -14.09
CA THR A 68 8.57 9.36 -14.50
C THR A 68 7.73 8.11 -14.21
N GLY A 69 8.06 7.02 -14.88
CA GLY A 69 7.36 5.75 -14.67
C GLY A 69 8.19 4.56 -15.15
N LEU A 70 7.69 3.37 -14.84
CA LEU A 70 8.26 2.10 -15.25
C LEU A 70 7.33 1.41 -16.24
N ALA A 71 7.53 1.64 -17.53
CA ALA A 71 6.67 1.08 -18.59
C ALA A 71 6.77 -0.46 -18.67
N ARG A 72 7.96 -1.03 -18.41
CA ARG A 72 8.20 -2.47 -18.26
C ARG A 72 9.11 -2.72 -17.07
N GLY A 73 8.63 -3.52 -16.12
CA GLY A 73 9.33 -3.89 -14.91
C GLY A 73 9.87 -5.33 -14.96
N VAL A 74 10.15 -5.88 -13.78
CA VAL A 74 10.64 -7.25 -13.61
C VAL A 74 9.58 -8.21 -13.04
N GLY A 75 8.33 -7.78 -12.92
CA GLY A 75 7.24 -8.60 -12.38
C GLY A 75 7.37 -8.93 -10.90
N SER A 76 7.90 -8.00 -10.11
CA SER A 76 8.04 -8.16 -8.65
C SER A 76 7.59 -6.92 -7.90
N ASN A 77 6.51 -7.08 -7.14
CA ASN A 77 6.01 -6.09 -6.20
C ASN A 77 6.94 -5.99 -4.96
N ASP A 78 7.55 -7.10 -4.56
CA ASP A 78 8.51 -7.13 -3.44
C ASP A 78 9.73 -6.24 -3.70
N LEU A 79 10.17 -6.15 -4.97
CA LEU A 79 11.21 -5.20 -5.40
C LEU A 79 10.65 -3.79 -5.63
N GLY A 80 9.33 -3.63 -5.79
CA GLY A 80 8.72 -2.39 -6.22
C GLY A 80 9.01 -2.06 -7.69
N LEU A 81 9.18 -3.09 -8.53
CA LEU A 81 9.52 -2.98 -9.95
C LEU A 81 8.42 -3.57 -10.83
N ASP A 82 7.20 -3.12 -10.59
CA ASP A 82 6.04 -3.50 -11.39
C ASP A 82 5.94 -2.71 -12.70
N ARG A 83 5.37 -3.33 -13.72
CA ARG A 83 4.88 -2.64 -14.92
C ARG A 83 3.86 -1.58 -14.53
N GLY A 84 4.00 -0.36 -15.04
CA GLY A 84 3.07 0.74 -14.78
C GLY A 84 3.34 1.54 -13.49
N ARG A 85 4.36 1.18 -12.69
CA ARG A 85 4.72 1.98 -11.52
C ARG A 85 5.00 3.43 -11.92
N LEU A 86 4.32 4.37 -11.26
CA LEU A 86 4.59 5.80 -11.38
C LEU A 86 5.72 6.23 -10.44
N GLY A 87 6.52 7.20 -10.89
CA GLY A 87 7.47 7.94 -10.07
C GLY A 87 6.90 9.29 -9.62
N ASP A 88 7.78 10.18 -9.21
CA ASP A 88 7.38 11.50 -8.73
C ASP A 88 6.87 12.40 -9.86
N THR A 89 5.92 13.27 -9.52
CA THR A 89 5.42 14.36 -10.38
C THR A 89 6.02 15.67 -9.92
N GLN A 90 6.63 16.44 -10.83
CA GLN A 90 7.34 17.68 -10.53
C GLN A 90 6.89 18.79 -11.47
N LEU A 91 6.78 20.02 -10.96
CA LEU A 91 6.67 21.24 -11.77
C LEU A 91 8.07 21.64 -12.16
N VAL A 92 8.31 21.74 -13.47
CA VAL A 92 9.66 22.05 -13.99
C VAL A 92 9.61 23.14 -15.06
N HIS A 93 10.75 23.78 -15.29
CA HIS A 93 10.94 24.72 -16.42
C HIS A 93 12.36 24.61 -16.98
N PHE A 94 12.54 25.07 -18.21
CA PHE A 94 13.85 25.23 -18.79
C PHE A 94 14.40 26.65 -18.50
N GLU A 95 15.61 26.73 -17.94
CA GLU A 95 16.33 27.99 -17.77
C GLU A 95 17.60 27.98 -18.61
N ARG A 96 17.72 28.94 -19.50
CA ARG A 96 18.91 29.07 -20.34
C ARG A 96 19.95 29.98 -19.71
N ILE A 97 21.18 29.50 -19.58
CA ILE A 97 22.35 30.27 -19.11
C ILE A 97 23.48 30.12 -20.13
N GLY A 98 23.61 31.08 -21.04
CA GLY A 98 24.58 31.05 -22.15
C GLY A 98 24.34 29.85 -23.08
N SER A 99 25.31 28.94 -23.19
CA SER A 99 25.22 27.72 -24.01
C SER A 99 24.64 26.51 -23.24
N LYS A 100 24.18 26.71 -22.00
CA LYS A 100 23.55 25.67 -21.19
C LYS A 100 22.06 25.92 -21.05
N VAL A 101 21.31 24.81 -20.99
CA VAL A 101 19.91 24.81 -20.61
C VAL A 101 19.77 23.91 -19.39
N LEU A 102 19.21 24.44 -18.32
CA LEU A 102 18.96 23.69 -17.08
C LEU A 102 17.48 23.30 -17.02
N LEU A 103 17.19 22.02 -16.75
CA LEU A 103 15.86 21.58 -16.35
C LEU A 103 15.78 21.71 -14.83
N LYS A 104 14.97 22.66 -14.35
CA LYS A 104 14.85 22.98 -12.93
C LYS A 104 13.48 22.56 -12.43
N ALA A 105 13.44 21.85 -11.31
CA ALA A 105 12.22 21.57 -10.56
C ALA A 105 11.98 22.68 -9.54
N GLU A 106 10.76 23.20 -9.55
CA GLU A 106 10.31 24.24 -8.64
C GLU A 106 9.94 23.69 -7.28
N ASN A 107 10.10 24.51 -6.25
CA ASN A 107 9.63 24.19 -4.93
C ASN A 107 8.15 24.58 -4.80
N THR A 108 7.25 23.65 -5.04
CA THR A 108 5.79 23.86 -4.94
C THR A 108 5.26 23.78 -3.51
N ARG A 109 6.12 23.38 -2.55
CA ARG A 109 5.74 23.23 -1.14
C ARG A 109 5.77 24.56 -0.37
N TYR A 110 6.70 25.44 -0.71
CA TYR A 110 6.90 26.74 -0.04
C TYR A 110 6.67 27.85 -1.04
N VAL A 111 5.58 28.60 -0.84
CA VAL A 111 5.10 29.60 -1.80
C VAL A 111 4.72 30.92 -1.12
N ALA A 112 4.60 31.97 -1.89
CA ALA A 112 3.84 33.16 -1.55
C ALA A 112 2.85 33.42 -2.70
N ARG A 113 1.55 33.24 -2.44
CA ARG A 113 0.46 33.47 -3.38
C ARG A 113 0.02 34.94 -3.28
N SER A 114 0.92 35.84 -3.55
CA SER A 114 0.78 37.28 -3.40
C SER A 114 1.08 37.99 -4.72
N ASP A 115 0.42 39.12 -4.98
CA ASP A 115 0.75 40.00 -6.12
C ASP A 115 2.08 40.74 -5.94
N ASN A 116 2.60 40.77 -4.71
CA ASN A 116 3.89 41.39 -4.40
C ASN A 116 5.08 40.53 -4.89
N ALA A 117 5.72 40.95 -5.97
CA ALA A 117 6.86 40.24 -6.55
C ALA A 117 8.05 40.11 -5.59
N ALA A 118 8.29 41.08 -4.70
CA ALA A 118 9.37 40.99 -3.71
C ALA A 118 9.10 39.92 -2.65
N GLU A 119 7.86 39.73 -2.25
CA GLU A 119 7.46 38.67 -1.31
C GLU A 119 7.62 37.30 -1.95
N ARG A 120 7.19 37.13 -3.20
CA ARG A 120 7.43 35.87 -3.94
C ARG A 120 8.91 35.55 -4.08
N LEU A 121 9.71 36.57 -4.43
CA LEU A 121 11.17 36.44 -4.55
C LEU A 121 11.83 36.03 -3.23
N ALA A 122 11.42 36.63 -2.10
CA ALA A 122 11.96 36.31 -0.78
C ALA A 122 11.73 34.84 -0.40
N VAL A 123 10.57 34.28 -0.75
CA VAL A 123 10.28 32.85 -0.53
C VAL A 123 11.12 31.98 -1.47
N THR A 124 11.21 32.33 -2.75
CA THR A 124 12.02 31.58 -3.73
C THR A 124 13.50 31.54 -3.35
N GLU A 125 14.04 32.64 -2.80
CA GLU A 125 15.45 32.72 -2.33
C GLU A 125 15.65 31.94 -1.01
N ALA A 126 14.61 31.77 -0.21
CA ALA A 126 14.68 31.03 1.07
C ALA A 126 14.64 29.52 0.89
N PHE A 127 14.02 29.01 -0.18
CA PHE A 127 13.78 27.58 -0.41
C PHE A 127 14.34 27.12 -1.74
N ALA A 128 15.25 26.14 -1.70
CA ALA A 128 15.99 25.71 -2.88
C ALA A 128 15.10 25.07 -3.95
N GLN A 129 15.40 25.38 -5.21
CA GLN A 129 14.99 24.62 -6.39
C GLN A 129 15.97 23.47 -6.64
N SER A 130 15.60 22.50 -7.49
CA SER A 130 16.48 21.39 -7.87
C SER A 130 16.78 21.41 -9.37
N VAL A 131 18.05 21.43 -9.74
CA VAL A 131 18.46 21.22 -11.14
C VAL A 131 18.48 19.71 -11.40
N LEU A 132 17.52 19.24 -12.19
CA LEU A 132 17.37 17.80 -12.52
C LEU A 132 18.38 17.35 -13.58
N TRP A 133 18.71 18.27 -14.52
CA TRP A 133 19.68 18.02 -15.58
C TRP A 133 20.20 19.32 -16.19
N GLY A 134 21.39 19.24 -16.80
CA GLY A 134 21.98 20.33 -17.59
C GLY A 134 22.28 19.85 -19.00
N PHE A 135 21.68 20.52 -19.99
CA PHE A 135 21.91 20.24 -21.41
C PHE A 135 22.88 21.25 -21.99
N ALA A 136 23.68 20.83 -22.96
CA ALA A 136 24.34 21.77 -23.88
C ALA A 136 23.37 22.07 -25.04
N VAL A 137 23.36 23.33 -25.51
CA VAL A 137 22.69 23.67 -26.77
C VAL A 137 23.44 22.97 -27.90
N ALA A 138 22.74 22.04 -28.60
CA ALA A 138 23.33 21.27 -29.70
C ALA A 138 23.36 22.06 -31.00
N ALA A 139 22.32 22.85 -31.28
CA ALA A 139 22.23 23.78 -32.41
C ALA A 139 21.20 24.86 -32.13
N GLU A 140 21.39 26.04 -32.69
CA GLU A 140 20.46 27.16 -32.62
C GLU A 140 20.35 27.88 -33.96
N GLY A 141 19.14 28.23 -34.35
CA GLY A 141 18.85 28.98 -35.62
C GLY A 141 17.44 28.66 -36.10
N ASP A 142 16.97 29.44 -37.08
CA ASP A 142 15.65 29.27 -37.73
C ASP A 142 14.48 29.17 -36.69
N GLY A 143 14.58 29.92 -35.61
CA GLY A 143 13.56 29.92 -34.54
C GLY A 143 13.57 28.67 -33.62
N LYS A 144 14.61 27.84 -33.70
CA LYS A 144 14.77 26.61 -32.89
C LYS A 144 15.94 26.71 -31.94
N VAL A 145 15.80 26.04 -30.80
CA VAL A 145 16.87 25.79 -29.83
C VAL A 145 16.87 24.28 -29.53
N LEU A 146 17.81 23.58 -30.17
CA LEU A 146 17.91 22.11 -30.07
C LEU A 146 18.86 21.74 -28.95
N ILE A 147 18.39 20.86 -28.06
CA ILE A 147 19.17 20.21 -26.99
C ILE A 147 19.16 18.68 -27.17
N ASP A 148 20.22 18.01 -26.76
CA ASP A 148 20.29 16.52 -26.84
C ASP A 148 19.66 15.89 -25.61
N PHE A 149 18.54 15.17 -25.80
CA PHE A 149 17.82 14.44 -24.74
C PHE A 149 18.35 13.04 -24.50
N THR A 150 19.30 12.55 -25.29
CA THR A 150 19.71 11.15 -25.26
C THR A 150 20.22 10.73 -23.88
N ASP A 151 21.26 11.40 -23.37
CA ASP A 151 21.85 11.05 -22.07
C ASP A 151 20.86 11.28 -20.90
N PHE A 152 20.01 12.31 -21.04
CA PHE A 152 18.94 12.56 -20.06
C PHE A 152 17.94 11.40 -20.00
N ALA A 153 17.53 10.87 -21.14
CA ALA A 153 16.61 9.75 -21.22
C ALA A 153 17.24 8.43 -20.71
N LEU A 154 18.53 8.26 -20.93
CA LEU A 154 19.28 7.04 -20.57
C LEU A 154 19.83 7.04 -19.13
N ARG A 155 19.44 7.98 -18.26
CA ARG A 155 19.83 7.99 -16.84
C ARG A 155 18.95 7.06 -16.00
N ASP A 156 19.43 6.62 -14.85
CA ASP A 156 18.62 5.94 -13.81
C ASP A 156 17.72 6.97 -13.08
N HIS A 157 16.69 7.46 -13.80
CA HIS A 157 15.74 8.47 -13.30
C HIS A 157 14.76 7.95 -12.24
N LEU A 158 14.67 6.62 -12.06
CA LEU A 158 13.83 5.99 -11.04
C LEU A 158 14.62 5.56 -9.79
N GLY A 159 15.96 5.76 -9.80
CA GLY A 159 16.83 5.38 -8.69
C GLY A 159 16.87 3.87 -8.44
N LEU A 160 16.80 3.07 -9.49
CA LEU A 160 16.68 1.61 -9.44
C LEU A 160 17.86 0.95 -8.74
N GLY A 161 19.09 1.42 -9.02
CA GLY A 161 20.29 0.93 -8.36
C GLY A 161 20.23 1.10 -6.84
N ASN A 162 19.80 2.27 -6.37
CA ASN A 162 19.61 2.56 -4.94
C ASN A 162 18.44 1.76 -4.35
N LEU A 163 17.37 1.55 -5.09
CA LEU A 163 16.22 0.74 -4.66
C LEU A 163 16.64 -0.71 -4.41
N LEU A 164 17.32 -1.34 -5.36
CA LEU A 164 17.83 -2.71 -5.24
C LEU A 164 18.78 -2.87 -4.05
N LYS A 165 19.65 -1.87 -3.84
CA LYS A 165 20.55 -1.85 -2.67
C LYS A 165 19.79 -1.80 -1.35
N ARG A 166 18.77 -0.92 -1.23
CA ARG A 166 17.93 -0.83 -0.02
C ARG A 166 17.12 -2.10 0.24
N ARG A 167 16.77 -2.84 -0.82
CA ARG A 167 16.08 -4.14 -0.72
C ARG A 167 17.00 -5.31 -0.43
N GLY A 168 18.33 -5.09 -0.32
CA GLY A 168 19.30 -6.14 -0.06
C GLY A 168 19.62 -7.03 -1.26
N GLU A 169 19.19 -6.64 -2.47
CA GLU A 169 19.32 -7.46 -3.68
C GLU A 169 20.70 -7.35 -4.35
N GLY A 170 21.50 -6.36 -3.94
CA GLY A 170 22.84 -6.19 -4.48
C GLY A 170 23.17 -4.76 -4.86
N SER A 171 24.32 -4.60 -5.49
CA SER A 171 24.85 -3.30 -5.95
C SER A 171 24.83 -3.27 -7.47
N TYR A 172 24.00 -2.39 -8.02
CA TYR A 172 23.78 -2.26 -9.46
C TYR A 172 23.98 -0.82 -9.91
N SER A 173 24.50 -0.65 -11.13
CA SER A 173 24.61 0.64 -11.80
C SER A 173 24.16 0.53 -13.25
N LEU A 174 23.70 1.66 -13.81
CA LEU A 174 23.29 1.72 -15.20
C LEU A 174 24.47 1.44 -16.15
N ASP A 175 24.25 0.57 -17.11
CA ASP A 175 25.20 0.26 -18.20
C ASP A 175 24.73 0.96 -19.48
N GLN A 176 25.36 2.05 -19.81
CA GLN A 176 25.05 2.85 -21.00
C GLN A 176 25.19 2.06 -22.31
N SER A 177 26.15 1.12 -22.38
CA SER A 177 26.40 0.34 -23.59
C SER A 177 25.27 -0.66 -23.89
N ARG A 178 24.44 -0.99 -22.90
CA ARG A 178 23.29 -1.88 -22.98
C ARG A 178 21.96 -1.15 -22.84
N SER A 179 21.98 0.20 -22.93
CA SER A 179 20.80 1.05 -22.80
C SER A 179 20.55 1.80 -24.11
N ALA A 180 19.29 2.06 -24.45
CA ALA A 180 18.93 2.74 -25.70
C ALA A 180 17.54 3.39 -25.61
N ILE A 181 17.30 4.42 -26.44
CA ILE A 181 15.96 4.99 -26.62
C ILE A 181 15.04 3.96 -27.27
N TYR A 182 13.85 3.78 -26.69
CA TYR A 182 12.82 2.91 -27.25
C TYR A 182 11.88 3.71 -28.15
N ARG A 183 12.26 3.81 -29.45
CA ARG A 183 11.58 4.63 -30.45
C ARG A 183 10.07 4.36 -30.59
N PRO A 184 9.57 3.09 -30.51
CA PRO A 184 8.13 2.82 -30.74
C PRO A 184 7.20 3.58 -29.77
N ARG A 185 7.68 3.90 -28.55
CA ARG A 185 6.91 4.64 -27.53
C ARG A 185 7.50 6.02 -27.20
N THR A 186 8.49 6.46 -27.92
CA THR A 186 8.97 7.84 -27.90
C THR A 186 8.15 8.65 -28.90
N LYS A 187 7.29 9.54 -28.41
CA LYS A 187 6.27 10.25 -29.19
C LYS A 187 6.11 11.68 -28.67
N SER A 188 5.61 12.58 -29.48
CA SER A 188 5.15 13.90 -29.07
C SER A 188 3.72 14.13 -29.54
N PHE A 189 2.90 14.74 -28.67
CA PHE A 189 1.50 15.06 -28.86
C PHE A 189 1.27 16.54 -28.56
N PRO A 190 0.12 17.15 -28.90
CA PRO A 190 -0.10 18.59 -28.68
C PRO A 190 0.15 19.07 -27.24
N ASP A 191 -0.20 18.24 -26.22
CA ASP A 191 -0.13 18.63 -24.81
C ASP A 191 0.88 17.80 -24.00
N ASN A 192 1.51 16.77 -24.59
CA ASN A 192 2.49 15.96 -23.90
C ASN A 192 3.57 15.38 -24.84
N THR A 193 4.76 15.15 -24.29
CA THR A 193 5.87 14.50 -24.98
C THR A 193 6.36 13.34 -24.14
N GLU A 194 6.46 12.16 -24.74
CA GLU A 194 6.75 10.89 -24.09
C GLU A 194 8.09 10.33 -24.57
N LEU A 195 8.97 10.02 -23.60
CA LEU A 195 10.24 9.34 -23.85
C LEU A 195 10.24 7.98 -23.15
N GLU A 196 10.51 6.91 -23.89
CA GLU A 196 10.76 5.59 -23.30
C GLU A 196 12.19 5.14 -23.62
N ALA A 197 12.88 4.59 -22.62
CA ALA A 197 14.24 4.09 -22.74
C ALA A 197 14.34 2.66 -22.21
N ILE A 198 15.08 1.81 -22.92
CA ILE A 198 15.58 0.53 -22.42
C ILE A 198 16.75 0.86 -21.52
N LEU A 199 16.64 0.50 -20.24
CA LEU A 199 17.64 0.73 -19.21
C LEU A 199 18.15 -0.61 -18.68
N THR A 200 19.42 -0.90 -18.84
CA THR A 200 20.05 -2.11 -18.31
C THR A 200 20.97 -1.75 -17.15
N LEU A 201 20.67 -2.31 -15.99
CA LEU A 201 21.54 -2.21 -14.82
C LEU A 201 22.40 -3.47 -14.72
N THR A 202 23.70 -3.29 -14.52
CA THR A 202 24.64 -4.39 -14.29
C THR A 202 25.24 -4.30 -12.90
N GLY A 203 25.50 -5.47 -12.29
CA GLY A 203 26.01 -5.47 -10.93
C GLY A 203 26.24 -6.84 -10.33
N THR A 204 26.46 -6.84 -9.01
CA THR A 204 26.69 -8.05 -8.22
C THR A 204 25.46 -8.34 -7.37
N PRO A 205 24.72 -9.43 -7.65
CA PRO A 205 23.57 -9.83 -6.85
C PRO A 205 24.01 -10.29 -5.45
N SER A 206 23.20 -10.02 -4.43
CA SER A 206 23.36 -10.52 -3.06
C SER A 206 22.06 -11.06 -2.46
N GLY A 207 20.92 -10.64 -2.99
CA GLY A 207 19.60 -11.13 -2.59
C GLY A 207 19.13 -12.33 -3.42
N ASN A 208 17.93 -12.78 -3.12
CA ASN A 208 17.36 -13.98 -3.74
C ASN A 208 16.24 -13.67 -4.75
N ILE A 209 15.68 -12.43 -4.77
CA ILE A 209 14.49 -12.12 -5.56
C ILE A 209 14.85 -11.85 -7.02
N VAL A 210 15.87 -11.04 -7.28
CA VAL A 210 16.30 -10.69 -8.65
C VAL A 210 16.52 -11.93 -9.51
N GLY A 211 17.22 -12.95 -8.99
CA GLY A 211 17.50 -14.20 -9.71
C GLY A 211 16.27 -15.04 -10.04
N THR A 212 15.11 -14.78 -9.39
CA THR A 212 13.85 -15.49 -9.68
C THR A 212 13.01 -14.80 -10.76
N VAL A 213 13.29 -13.54 -11.07
CA VAL A 213 12.48 -12.71 -11.98
C VAL A 213 13.25 -12.19 -13.20
N THR A 214 14.55 -12.47 -13.26
CA THR A 214 15.39 -12.09 -14.40
C THR A 214 16.14 -13.32 -14.95
N PRO A 215 16.36 -13.40 -16.27
CA PRO A 215 17.16 -14.49 -16.86
C PRO A 215 18.61 -14.49 -16.40
N ASP A 216 19.16 -13.31 -16.09
CA ASP A 216 20.51 -13.11 -15.57
C ASP A 216 20.45 -12.11 -14.42
N ALA A 217 20.77 -12.57 -13.20
CA ALA A 217 20.77 -11.72 -12.02
C ALA A 217 21.83 -10.61 -12.06
N GLN A 218 22.84 -10.70 -12.94
CA GLN A 218 23.87 -9.67 -13.09
C GLN A 218 23.48 -8.55 -14.09
N ALA A 219 22.38 -8.74 -14.85
CA ALA A 219 21.93 -7.81 -15.89
C ALA A 219 20.41 -7.66 -15.87
N ILE A 220 19.91 -6.59 -15.27
CA ILE A 220 18.48 -6.30 -15.11
C ILE A 220 18.08 -5.28 -16.17
N THR A 221 17.20 -5.64 -17.10
CA THR A 221 16.70 -4.72 -18.14
C THR A 221 15.25 -4.36 -17.88
N VAL A 222 14.97 -3.06 -17.84
CA VAL A 222 13.63 -2.48 -17.68
C VAL A 222 13.40 -1.39 -18.72
N HIS A 223 12.16 -0.90 -18.86
CA HIS A 223 11.86 0.28 -19.64
C HIS A 223 11.44 1.42 -18.73
N GLY A 224 12.27 2.45 -18.67
CA GLY A 224 11.97 3.70 -17.99
C GLY A 224 11.17 4.62 -18.90
N HIS A 225 10.16 5.27 -18.35
CA HIS A 225 9.28 6.21 -19.03
C HIS A 225 9.45 7.61 -18.42
N GLN A 226 9.47 8.63 -19.26
CA GLN A 226 9.54 10.02 -18.85
C GLN A 226 8.54 10.82 -19.68
N SER A 227 7.71 11.61 -19.01
CA SER A 227 6.64 12.38 -19.63
C SER A 227 6.79 13.87 -19.29
N PHE A 228 6.60 14.70 -20.30
CA PHE A 228 6.57 16.16 -20.23
C PHE A 228 5.17 16.58 -20.64
N VAL A 229 4.44 17.23 -19.72
CA VAL A 229 3.03 17.54 -19.91
C VAL A 229 2.81 19.03 -19.75
N ARG A 230 2.12 19.63 -20.70
CA ARG A 230 1.66 21.02 -20.61
C ARG A 230 0.80 21.18 -19.38
N LEU A 231 0.97 22.28 -18.65
CA LEU A 231 0.06 22.60 -17.55
C LEU A 231 -1.37 22.79 -18.07
N PRO A 232 -2.38 22.34 -17.30
CA PRO A 232 -3.76 22.68 -17.60
C PRO A 232 -3.97 24.20 -17.52
N ASP A 233 -5.09 24.67 -18.07
CA ASP A 233 -5.49 26.07 -17.93
C ASP A 233 -5.77 26.44 -16.45
N ASP A 234 -5.92 27.73 -16.17
CA ASP A 234 -6.14 28.23 -14.81
C ASP A 234 -7.62 28.14 -14.36
N GLY A 235 -8.47 27.43 -15.10
CA GLY A 235 -9.91 27.29 -14.80
C GLY A 235 -10.25 26.35 -13.66
N TYR A 236 -9.30 25.51 -13.20
CA TYR A 236 -9.52 24.60 -12.08
C TYR A 236 -9.46 25.32 -10.73
N GLU A 237 -10.50 25.20 -9.93
CA GLU A 237 -10.56 25.71 -8.56
C GLU A 237 -10.10 24.63 -7.56
N PRO A 238 -8.96 24.81 -6.87
CA PRO A 238 -8.47 23.86 -5.87
C PRO A 238 -9.47 23.71 -4.71
N LEU A 239 -9.81 22.48 -4.34
CA LEU A 239 -10.71 22.22 -3.24
C LEU A 239 -9.93 22.14 -1.91
N PRO A 240 -10.18 23.02 -0.92
CA PRO A 240 -9.57 22.90 0.40
C PRO A 240 -9.84 21.53 1.02
N PHE A 241 -8.82 20.95 1.62
CA PHE A 241 -8.94 19.66 2.29
C PHE A 241 -9.76 19.76 3.58
N ASP A 242 -10.70 18.83 3.76
CA ASP A 242 -11.44 18.63 5.00
C ASP A 242 -11.13 17.24 5.57
N PRO A 243 -10.65 17.13 6.82
CA PRO A 243 -10.28 15.85 7.41
C PRO A 243 -11.44 14.87 7.58
N ARG A 244 -12.69 15.34 7.47
CA ARG A 244 -13.92 14.55 7.61
C ARG A 244 -14.37 13.91 6.29
N ALA A 245 -13.87 14.42 5.15
CA ALA A 245 -14.43 14.12 3.83
C ALA A 245 -13.83 12.87 3.15
N GLY A 246 -12.80 12.27 3.71
CA GLY A 246 -12.20 11.05 3.19
C GLY A 246 -11.45 11.19 1.86
N TYR A 247 -11.01 12.38 1.53
CA TYR A 247 -10.13 12.59 0.38
C TYR A 247 -8.67 12.38 0.76
N ILE A 248 -7.89 11.91 -0.21
CA ILE A 248 -6.46 11.80 -0.03
C ILE A 248 -5.91 13.22 0.15
N ASP A 249 -5.43 13.48 1.36
CA ASP A 249 -4.43 14.50 1.52
C ASP A 249 -3.11 13.88 1.06
N SER A 250 -2.23 14.66 0.64
CA SER A 250 -0.95 14.17 0.17
C SER A 250 0.04 13.92 1.30
N GLY A 251 -0.41 13.89 2.54
CA GLY A 251 0.43 13.81 3.73
C GLY A 251 1.35 15.06 3.84
N GLU A 252 2.35 15.03 4.71
CA GLU A 252 3.29 16.14 4.88
C GLU A 252 4.01 16.55 3.57
N ALA A 253 4.13 15.65 2.60
CA ALA A 253 4.84 15.91 1.33
C ALA A 253 4.10 16.87 0.38
N SER A 254 2.80 17.08 0.55
CA SER A 254 2.00 17.97 -0.32
C SER A 254 1.30 19.09 0.47
N LEU A 255 1.64 19.24 1.75
CA LEU A 255 1.27 20.46 2.45
C LEU A 255 1.99 21.65 1.80
N VAL A 256 1.20 22.66 1.45
CA VAL A 256 1.72 23.91 0.93
C VAL A 256 1.85 24.89 2.10
N TYR A 257 3.01 25.53 2.20
CA TYR A 257 3.26 26.60 3.16
C TYR A 257 3.18 27.92 2.41
N ASP A 258 2.08 28.65 2.58
CA ASP A 258 1.87 29.93 1.95
C ASP A 258 2.27 31.06 2.90
N TYR A 259 3.43 31.66 2.65
CA TYR A 259 3.98 32.72 3.48
C TYR A 259 3.29 34.08 3.29
N SER A 260 2.42 34.21 2.29
CA SER A 260 1.57 35.38 2.09
C SER A 260 0.26 35.33 2.89
N SER A 261 -0.02 34.19 3.56
CA SER A 261 -1.22 34.07 4.40
C SER A 261 -1.25 35.14 5.49
N PRO A 262 -2.43 35.74 5.78
CA PRO A 262 -2.59 36.68 6.87
C PRO A 262 -2.12 36.07 8.20
N ILE A 263 -1.57 36.90 9.12
CA ILE A 263 -1.12 36.47 10.45
C ILE A 263 -2.19 35.72 11.24
N SER A 264 -3.49 36.04 11.00
CA SER A 264 -4.63 35.38 11.62
C SER A 264 -5.00 34.01 11.00
N ALA A 265 -4.41 33.62 9.86
CA ALA A 265 -4.69 32.37 9.16
C ALA A 265 -3.51 31.39 9.25
N PRO A 266 -3.77 30.07 9.17
CA PRO A 266 -2.68 29.10 9.04
C PRO A 266 -1.86 29.31 7.78
N ILE A 267 -0.54 29.19 7.88
CA ILE A 267 0.35 29.19 6.70
C ILE A 267 0.34 27.84 5.96
N LYS A 268 -0.09 26.76 6.64
CA LYS A 268 -0.22 25.43 6.05
C LYS A 268 -1.57 25.28 5.40
N THR A 269 -1.59 24.94 4.14
CA THR A 269 -2.80 24.63 3.38
C THR A 269 -2.67 23.27 2.71
N ALA A 270 -3.77 22.54 2.62
CA ALA A 270 -3.87 21.29 1.87
C ALA A 270 -5.07 21.35 0.94
N PHE A 271 -4.98 20.63 -0.18
CA PHE A 271 -6.08 20.48 -1.11
C PHE A 271 -6.45 19.01 -1.29
N ALA A 272 -7.74 18.76 -1.42
CA ALA A 272 -8.27 17.45 -1.80
C ALA A 272 -7.93 17.18 -3.27
N ARG A 273 -7.47 15.94 -3.55
CA ARG A 273 -7.22 15.52 -4.93
C ARG A 273 -8.53 15.19 -5.61
N ARG A 274 -8.75 15.72 -6.82
CA ARG A 274 -9.91 15.33 -7.66
C ARG A 274 -9.66 15.64 -9.13
N HIS A 275 -10.38 14.98 -10.01
CA HIS A 275 -10.47 15.38 -11.41
C HIS A 275 -11.26 16.68 -11.52
N ARG A 276 -11.01 17.46 -12.56
CA ARG A 276 -11.92 18.50 -13.00
C ARG A 276 -13.19 17.83 -13.52
N LEU A 277 -14.33 18.27 -13.01
CA LEU A 277 -15.63 17.81 -13.47
C LEU A 277 -16.66 18.94 -13.29
N GLU A 278 -17.27 19.35 -14.38
CA GLU A 278 -18.22 20.46 -14.43
C GLU A 278 -19.50 20.02 -15.14
N LYS A 279 -20.65 20.46 -14.65
CA LYS A 279 -21.93 20.25 -15.32
C LYS A 279 -22.05 21.15 -16.55
N VAL A 280 -22.77 20.70 -17.60
CA VAL A 280 -23.20 21.55 -18.69
C VAL A 280 -24.15 22.64 -18.19
N ASP A 281 -25.02 22.28 -17.25
CA ASP A 281 -25.91 23.20 -16.53
C ASP A 281 -25.80 22.98 -15.01
N PRO A 282 -25.02 23.79 -14.28
CA PRO A 282 -24.86 23.68 -12.84
C PRO A 282 -26.12 23.94 -12.04
N SER A 283 -27.13 24.60 -12.65
CA SER A 283 -28.42 24.89 -12.00
C SER A 283 -29.39 23.72 -12.08
N ALA A 284 -29.18 22.79 -12.98
CA ALA A 284 -30.02 21.61 -13.12
C ALA A 284 -29.79 20.60 -11.99
N GLN A 285 -30.87 19.97 -11.54
CA GLN A 285 -30.76 18.87 -10.55
C GLN A 285 -29.91 17.74 -11.09
N SER A 286 -30.03 17.40 -12.37
CA SER A 286 -29.20 16.46 -13.09
C SER A 286 -28.75 17.06 -14.43
N SER A 287 -27.51 16.85 -14.83
CA SER A 287 -26.92 17.40 -16.05
C SER A 287 -25.76 16.53 -16.51
N PRO A 288 -25.55 16.35 -17.82
CA PRO A 288 -24.33 15.78 -18.33
C PRO A 288 -23.08 16.57 -17.87
N ALA A 289 -21.95 15.89 -17.77
CA ALA A 289 -20.67 16.57 -17.60
C ALA A 289 -20.22 17.23 -18.92
N LYS A 290 -19.54 18.38 -18.85
CA LYS A 290 -18.87 18.98 -20.02
C LYS A 290 -17.87 18.01 -20.61
N GLU A 291 -17.05 17.39 -19.76
CA GLU A 291 -16.09 16.34 -20.11
C GLU A 291 -16.22 15.20 -19.10
N PRO A 292 -16.67 14.00 -19.49
CA PRO A 292 -16.78 12.87 -18.56
C PRO A 292 -15.41 12.32 -18.19
N ILE A 293 -15.31 11.75 -17.00
CA ILE A 293 -14.14 11.01 -16.55
C ILE A 293 -14.17 9.61 -17.21
N ILE A 294 -13.18 9.29 -18.06
CA ILE A 294 -13.15 8.02 -18.78
C ILE A 294 -11.95 7.19 -18.30
N TYR A 295 -12.21 5.97 -17.84
CA TYR A 295 -11.19 4.98 -17.54
C TYR A 295 -11.07 3.93 -18.65
N TRP A 296 -9.85 3.48 -18.89
CA TRP A 296 -9.52 2.57 -19.97
C TRP A 296 -8.90 1.29 -19.42
N VAL A 297 -9.58 0.15 -19.60
CA VAL A 297 -9.10 -1.16 -19.15
C VAL A 297 -8.06 -1.68 -20.16
N ASP A 298 -6.94 -2.18 -19.65
CA ASP A 298 -5.85 -2.79 -20.44
C ASP A 298 -6.43 -3.91 -21.35
N SER A 299 -6.17 -3.81 -22.63
CA SER A 299 -6.67 -4.78 -23.63
C SER A 299 -6.17 -6.22 -23.40
N GLY A 300 -5.06 -6.38 -22.66
CA GLY A 300 -4.47 -7.67 -22.29
C GLY A 300 -5.17 -8.42 -21.15
N VAL A 301 -6.24 -7.89 -20.57
CA VAL A 301 -7.02 -8.59 -19.54
C VAL A 301 -7.83 -9.72 -20.18
N PRO A 302 -7.74 -10.97 -19.65
CA PRO A 302 -8.57 -12.07 -20.16
C PRO A 302 -10.02 -11.99 -19.64
N GLU A 303 -10.96 -12.58 -20.41
CA GLU A 303 -12.30 -12.87 -19.87
C GLU A 303 -12.27 -14.08 -18.89
N PRO A 304 -13.14 -14.13 -17.89
CA PRO A 304 -14.20 -13.17 -17.53
C PRO A 304 -13.72 -11.99 -16.66
N ILE A 305 -12.44 -11.91 -16.35
CA ILE A 305 -11.85 -10.88 -15.46
C ILE A 305 -12.06 -9.47 -16.01
N LYS A 306 -11.91 -9.30 -17.35
CA LYS A 306 -12.12 -8.00 -18.00
C LYS A 306 -13.52 -7.45 -17.74
N SER A 307 -14.54 -8.29 -17.92
CA SER A 307 -15.92 -7.92 -17.67
C SER A 307 -16.13 -7.51 -16.23
N ALA A 308 -15.58 -8.26 -15.26
CA ALA A 308 -15.66 -7.94 -13.84
C ALA A 308 -14.95 -6.62 -13.48
N LEU A 309 -13.80 -6.34 -14.07
CA LEU A 309 -13.09 -5.07 -13.85
C LEU A 309 -13.88 -3.87 -14.39
N ILE A 310 -14.50 -4.00 -15.55
CA ILE A 310 -15.35 -2.96 -16.15
C ILE A 310 -16.57 -2.72 -15.27
N GLU A 311 -17.26 -3.77 -14.87
CA GLU A 311 -18.46 -3.72 -14.05
C GLU A 311 -18.18 -3.03 -12.71
N GLY A 312 -17.16 -3.49 -11.96
CA GLY A 312 -16.81 -2.89 -10.67
C GLY A 312 -16.38 -1.42 -10.78
N ALA A 313 -15.59 -1.07 -11.80
CA ALA A 313 -15.22 0.33 -12.03
C ALA A 313 -16.44 1.21 -12.37
N LEU A 314 -17.41 0.70 -13.13
CA LEU A 314 -18.64 1.41 -13.49
C LEU A 314 -19.54 1.70 -12.29
N TRP A 315 -19.39 1.02 -11.15
CA TRP A 315 -20.17 1.33 -9.95
C TRP A 315 -20.03 2.80 -9.53
N TRP A 316 -18.88 3.43 -9.79
CA TRP A 316 -18.69 4.86 -9.49
C TRP A 316 -19.69 5.77 -10.19
N ASN A 317 -20.25 5.38 -11.34
CA ASN A 317 -21.28 6.20 -11.99
C ASN A 317 -22.49 6.46 -11.07
N GLN A 318 -22.85 5.48 -10.20
CA GLN A 318 -23.91 5.64 -9.20
C GLN A 318 -23.62 6.79 -8.20
N ALA A 319 -22.34 7.00 -7.85
CA ALA A 319 -21.96 8.08 -6.95
C ALA A 319 -21.97 9.45 -7.66
N PHE A 320 -21.57 9.49 -8.93
CA PHE A 320 -21.65 10.71 -9.75
C PHE A 320 -23.10 11.07 -10.09
N GLU A 321 -23.99 10.09 -10.32
CA GLU A 321 -25.43 10.31 -10.46
C GLU A 321 -26.02 10.89 -9.17
N ALA A 322 -25.62 10.39 -7.99
CA ALA A 322 -26.03 10.96 -6.70
C ALA A 322 -25.53 12.40 -6.51
N ALA A 323 -24.42 12.80 -7.14
CA ALA A 323 -23.94 14.20 -7.19
C ALA A 323 -24.62 15.04 -8.28
N GLY A 324 -25.63 14.49 -8.97
CA GLY A 324 -26.43 15.19 -9.98
C GLY A 324 -25.78 15.24 -11.36
N TYR A 325 -24.97 14.27 -11.71
CA TYR A 325 -24.43 14.11 -13.07
C TYR A 325 -25.14 13.00 -13.84
N GLU A 326 -25.11 13.09 -15.17
CA GLU A 326 -25.59 12.06 -16.10
C GLU A 326 -24.38 11.48 -16.85
N ASP A 327 -24.17 10.17 -16.73
CA ASP A 327 -23.11 9.41 -17.43
C ASP A 327 -21.71 10.07 -17.38
N ALA A 328 -21.39 10.68 -16.23
CA ALA A 328 -20.15 11.42 -16.07
C ALA A 328 -18.92 10.55 -15.80
N PHE A 329 -19.12 9.29 -15.43
CA PHE A 329 -18.04 8.31 -15.24
C PHE A 329 -18.23 7.14 -16.19
N GLN A 330 -17.24 6.89 -17.03
CA GLN A 330 -17.30 5.88 -18.09
C GLN A 330 -16.09 4.96 -18.04
N VAL A 331 -16.31 3.69 -18.45
CA VAL A 331 -15.23 2.70 -18.54
C VAL A 331 -15.23 2.10 -19.95
N ARG A 332 -14.07 2.05 -20.58
CA ARG A 332 -13.88 1.56 -21.94
C ARG A 332 -12.66 0.65 -22.03
N VAL A 333 -12.55 -0.14 -23.09
CA VAL A 333 -11.32 -0.92 -23.38
C VAL A 333 -10.33 -0.02 -24.10
N LEU A 334 -9.05 -0.07 -23.65
CA LEU A 334 -7.98 0.73 -24.23
C LEU A 334 -7.83 0.42 -25.74
N PRO A 335 -7.83 1.45 -26.62
CA PRO A 335 -7.71 1.25 -28.06
C PRO A 335 -6.41 0.52 -28.44
N GLU A 336 -6.48 -0.24 -29.51
CA GLU A 336 -5.30 -0.93 -30.04
C GLU A 336 -4.19 0.09 -30.39
N GLY A 337 -2.97 -0.18 -29.93
CA GLY A 337 -1.81 0.69 -30.15
C GLY A 337 -1.74 1.93 -29.25
N ALA A 338 -2.73 2.16 -28.38
CA ALA A 338 -2.63 3.18 -27.35
C ALA A 338 -1.59 2.80 -26.29
N ASP A 339 -0.93 3.80 -25.71
CA ASP A 339 0.06 3.60 -24.66
C ASP A 339 -0.57 3.83 -23.28
N PRO A 340 -0.56 2.84 -22.37
CA PRO A 340 -1.10 3.02 -21.02
C PRO A 340 -0.37 4.10 -20.22
N MET A 341 0.85 4.46 -20.56
CA MET A 341 1.62 5.52 -19.90
C MET A 341 1.31 6.92 -20.42
N ASP A 342 0.61 7.05 -21.56
CA ASP A 342 0.18 8.33 -22.12
C ASP A 342 -0.78 9.04 -21.17
N ILE A 343 -0.50 10.34 -20.89
CA ILE A 343 -1.27 11.16 -19.94
C ILE A 343 -2.77 11.26 -20.29
N ARG A 344 -3.15 11.11 -21.54
CA ARG A 344 -4.53 11.25 -22.01
C ARG A 344 -5.47 10.12 -21.58
N TYR A 345 -4.93 9.03 -21.05
CA TYR A 345 -5.74 7.85 -20.67
C TYR A 345 -5.65 7.59 -19.16
N ASN A 346 -6.75 7.72 -18.42
CA ASN A 346 -6.85 7.07 -17.12
C ASN A 346 -6.93 5.55 -17.35
N VAL A 347 -6.09 4.77 -16.69
CA VAL A 347 -5.97 3.34 -17.02
C VAL A 347 -6.21 2.42 -15.84
N ILE A 348 -6.84 1.28 -16.12
CA ILE A 348 -6.90 0.11 -15.25
C ILE A 348 -5.99 -0.95 -15.87
N GLN A 349 -4.78 -1.07 -15.33
CA GLN A 349 -3.73 -1.91 -15.87
C GLN A 349 -3.66 -3.26 -15.18
N TRP A 350 -3.63 -4.33 -15.98
CA TRP A 350 -3.46 -5.70 -15.50
C TRP A 350 -1.99 -6.08 -15.50
N VAL A 351 -1.46 -6.52 -14.35
CA VAL A 351 -0.04 -6.83 -14.20
C VAL A 351 0.19 -8.26 -13.73
N HIS A 352 1.20 -8.91 -14.32
CA HIS A 352 1.65 -10.23 -13.92
C HIS A 352 2.86 -10.10 -12.99
N ARG A 353 2.87 -10.90 -11.93
CA ARG A 353 3.93 -10.94 -10.92
C ARG A 353 4.36 -12.36 -10.62
N SER A 354 5.61 -12.54 -10.20
CA SER A 354 6.14 -13.84 -9.78
C SER A 354 5.56 -14.32 -8.46
N THR A 355 5.20 -13.38 -7.59
CA THR A 355 4.57 -13.64 -6.29
C THR A 355 3.31 -12.80 -6.14
N ARG A 356 2.44 -13.21 -5.23
CA ARG A 356 1.30 -12.41 -4.82
C ARG A 356 1.77 -11.08 -4.23
N GLY A 357 1.09 -10.00 -4.60
CA GLY A 357 1.32 -8.65 -4.10
C GLY A 357 0.01 -7.87 -4.06
N TRP A 358 0.08 -6.63 -3.59
CA TRP A 358 -1.10 -5.75 -3.49
C TRP A 358 -1.36 -5.01 -4.81
N SER A 359 -2.63 -4.68 -5.05
CA SER A 359 -3.05 -3.73 -6.07
C SER A 359 -2.90 -2.30 -5.54
N TYR A 360 -2.90 -1.31 -6.39
CA TYR A 360 -2.85 0.09 -5.98
C TYR A 360 -3.36 1.03 -7.06
N GLY A 361 -4.01 2.12 -6.63
CA GLY A 361 -4.34 3.27 -7.43
C GLY A 361 -3.35 4.42 -7.19
N ALA A 362 -2.90 5.07 -8.25
CA ALA A 362 -2.06 6.25 -8.20
C ALA A 362 -2.56 7.32 -9.18
N SER A 363 -2.16 8.57 -9.01
CA SER A 363 -2.56 9.65 -9.90
C SER A 363 -1.39 10.57 -10.24
N ILE A 364 -1.38 11.07 -11.48
CA ILE A 364 -0.56 12.20 -11.91
C ILE A 364 -1.41 13.44 -11.74
N ARG A 365 -0.86 14.45 -11.10
CA ARG A 365 -1.60 15.64 -10.71
C ARG A 365 -0.80 16.90 -10.91
N ASP A 366 -1.48 18.02 -11.02
CA ASP A 366 -0.85 19.34 -10.92
C ASP A 366 -0.43 19.58 -9.46
N PRO A 367 0.87 19.73 -9.16
CA PRO A 367 1.34 19.93 -7.80
C PRO A 367 0.91 21.28 -7.19
N ARG A 368 0.44 22.24 -7.99
CA ARG A 368 -0.04 23.56 -7.53
C ARG A 368 -1.46 23.50 -6.98
N THR A 369 -2.32 22.65 -7.57
CA THR A 369 -3.77 22.66 -7.39
C THR A 369 -4.33 21.34 -6.87
N GLN A 370 -3.58 20.24 -7.00
CA GLN A 370 -3.98 18.85 -6.77
C GLN A 370 -5.05 18.35 -7.77
N GLU A 371 -5.25 19.05 -8.91
CA GLU A 371 -6.05 18.55 -10.02
C GLU A 371 -5.45 17.23 -10.53
N ILE A 372 -6.26 16.18 -10.62
CA ILE A 372 -5.86 14.88 -11.17
C ILE A 372 -5.92 14.96 -12.69
N LEU A 373 -4.78 14.74 -13.35
CA LEU A 373 -4.66 14.75 -14.80
C LEU A 373 -4.75 13.33 -15.38
N LYS A 374 -4.38 12.32 -14.58
CA LYS A 374 -4.41 10.92 -14.96
C LYS A 374 -4.53 10.03 -13.75
N GLY A 375 -5.54 9.15 -13.73
CA GLY A 375 -5.61 8.00 -12.84
C GLY A 375 -4.87 6.79 -13.41
N HIS A 376 -4.16 6.05 -12.58
CA HIS A 376 -3.44 4.84 -12.97
C HIS A 376 -3.63 3.74 -11.94
N VAL A 377 -4.52 2.81 -12.24
CA VAL A 377 -4.81 1.63 -11.41
C VAL A 377 -3.92 0.47 -11.85
N THR A 378 -3.33 -0.26 -10.90
CA THR A 378 -2.51 -1.44 -11.13
C THR A 378 -3.07 -2.63 -10.38
N LEU A 379 -3.58 -3.63 -11.10
CA LEU A 379 -4.23 -4.83 -10.55
C LEU A 379 -3.39 -6.08 -10.82
N GLY A 380 -3.09 -6.84 -9.76
CA GLY A 380 -2.26 -8.04 -9.83
C GLY A 380 -3.04 -9.30 -10.22
N SER A 381 -2.59 -9.99 -11.26
CA SER A 381 -3.27 -11.19 -11.82
C SER A 381 -3.35 -12.39 -10.87
N LEU A 382 -2.50 -12.45 -9.84
CA LEU A 382 -2.52 -13.55 -8.88
C LEU A 382 -3.62 -13.41 -7.81
N ARG A 383 -4.29 -12.24 -7.74
CA ARG A 383 -5.36 -12.00 -6.78
C ARG A 383 -6.52 -12.97 -6.98
N VAL A 384 -7.00 -13.11 -8.21
CA VAL A 384 -8.09 -14.03 -8.55
C VAL A 384 -7.83 -15.46 -8.07
N ARG A 385 -6.59 -15.94 -8.24
CA ARG A 385 -6.22 -17.29 -7.80
C ARG A 385 -6.17 -17.43 -6.29
N GLN A 386 -5.89 -16.34 -5.58
CA GLN A 386 -5.91 -16.33 -4.12
C GLN A 386 -7.34 -16.45 -3.58
N ASP A 387 -8.28 -15.71 -4.15
CA ASP A 387 -9.68 -15.79 -3.75
C ASP A 387 -10.27 -17.16 -4.07
N TYR A 388 -9.95 -17.71 -5.24
CA TYR A 388 -10.31 -19.07 -5.62
C TYR A 388 -9.82 -20.11 -4.60
N LEU A 389 -8.54 -20.00 -4.17
CA LEU A 389 -7.96 -20.89 -3.15
C LEU A 389 -8.65 -20.76 -1.78
N ILE A 390 -9.08 -19.55 -1.39
CA ILE A 390 -9.84 -19.33 -0.16
C ILE A 390 -11.19 -20.07 -0.24
N ALA A 391 -11.91 -19.95 -1.35
CA ALA A 391 -13.17 -20.63 -1.56
C ALA A 391 -13.00 -22.16 -1.57
N GLU A 392 -11.94 -22.71 -2.20
CA GLU A 392 -11.62 -24.14 -2.12
C GLU A 392 -11.49 -24.64 -0.68
N GLY A 393 -10.79 -23.90 0.16
CA GLY A 393 -10.60 -24.26 1.56
C GLY A 393 -11.86 -24.14 2.42
N LEU A 394 -12.75 -23.21 2.11
CA LEU A 394 -14.00 -22.99 2.83
C LEU A 394 -15.06 -24.03 2.47
N LEU A 395 -15.17 -24.41 1.21
CA LEU A 395 -16.24 -25.25 0.68
C LEU A 395 -15.86 -26.73 0.57
N SER A 396 -14.56 -27.08 0.42
CA SER A 396 -14.12 -28.44 0.07
C SER A 396 -14.92 -29.02 -1.11
N PRO A 397 -14.94 -28.38 -2.30
CA PRO A 397 -16.06 -28.52 -3.25
C PRO A 397 -15.93 -29.67 -4.26
N TYR A 398 -14.84 -30.46 -4.21
CA TYR A 398 -14.53 -31.45 -5.26
C TYR A 398 -15.10 -32.85 -5.03
N ASP A 399 -16.04 -33.07 -4.08
CA ASP A 399 -16.68 -34.36 -3.78
C ASP A 399 -17.89 -34.67 -4.67
N SER A 400 -18.50 -33.67 -5.29
CA SER A 400 -19.73 -33.82 -6.03
C SER A 400 -19.49 -34.08 -7.52
N ASP A 401 -20.45 -34.81 -8.15
CA ASP A 401 -20.52 -34.96 -9.62
C ASP A 401 -20.78 -33.61 -10.36
N GLY A 402 -20.90 -32.52 -9.61
CA GLY A 402 -21.04 -31.15 -10.11
C GLY A 402 -19.70 -30.50 -10.46
N SER A 403 -19.72 -29.42 -11.26
CA SER A 403 -18.56 -28.59 -11.50
C SER A 403 -18.56 -27.42 -10.49
N PRO A 404 -17.68 -27.41 -9.47
CA PRO A 404 -17.61 -26.32 -8.50
C PRO A 404 -17.02 -25.04 -9.09
N GLU A 405 -16.51 -25.11 -10.33
CA GLU A 405 -15.77 -23.99 -10.96
C GLU A 405 -16.60 -22.71 -11.08
N ALA A 406 -17.92 -22.81 -11.27
CA ALA A 406 -18.79 -21.66 -11.42
C ALA A 406 -18.93 -20.86 -10.11
N GLU A 407 -19.16 -21.55 -8.99
CA GLU A 407 -19.29 -20.91 -7.66
C GLU A 407 -17.97 -20.33 -7.18
N LEU A 408 -16.88 -21.08 -7.29
CA LEU A 408 -15.53 -20.62 -6.92
C LEU A 408 -15.10 -19.43 -7.78
N SER A 409 -15.43 -19.46 -9.09
CA SER A 409 -15.14 -18.37 -10.00
C SER A 409 -15.96 -17.13 -9.67
N GLU A 410 -17.24 -17.26 -9.35
CA GLU A 410 -18.09 -16.11 -9.01
C GLU A 410 -17.64 -15.45 -7.72
N PHE A 411 -17.28 -16.22 -6.69
CA PHE A 411 -16.66 -15.66 -5.47
C PHE A 411 -15.40 -14.85 -5.78
N ALA A 412 -14.51 -15.36 -6.63
CA ALA A 412 -13.31 -14.65 -7.02
C ALA A 412 -13.61 -13.40 -7.87
N LEU A 413 -14.61 -13.45 -8.75
CA LEU A 413 -15.01 -12.33 -9.61
C LEU A 413 -15.73 -11.23 -8.82
N SER A 414 -16.56 -11.56 -7.82
CA SER A 414 -17.20 -10.58 -6.94
C SER A 414 -16.14 -9.75 -6.20
N ARG A 415 -15.08 -10.39 -5.71
CA ARG A 415 -13.95 -9.66 -5.13
C ARG A 415 -13.21 -8.78 -6.15
N ILE A 416 -13.07 -9.23 -7.41
CA ILE A 416 -12.42 -8.44 -8.46
C ILE A 416 -13.26 -7.20 -8.82
N ARG A 417 -14.59 -7.29 -8.85
CA ARG A 417 -15.48 -6.13 -9.03
C ARG A 417 -15.24 -5.10 -7.93
N GLN A 418 -15.29 -5.52 -6.67
CA GLN A 418 -15.07 -4.67 -5.50
C GLN A 418 -13.65 -4.07 -5.52
N LEU A 419 -12.62 -4.86 -5.84
CA LEU A 419 -11.25 -4.37 -5.94
C LEU A 419 -11.08 -3.35 -7.07
N SER A 420 -11.73 -3.55 -8.21
CA SER A 420 -11.72 -2.58 -9.31
C SER A 420 -12.32 -1.24 -8.89
N ALA A 421 -13.47 -1.26 -8.22
CA ALA A 421 -14.08 -0.06 -7.66
C ALA A 421 -13.14 0.62 -6.64
N HIS A 422 -12.55 -0.15 -5.72
CA HIS A 422 -11.65 0.34 -4.69
C HIS A 422 -10.43 1.09 -5.27
N GLU A 423 -9.70 0.45 -6.17
CA GLU A 423 -8.49 1.07 -6.75
C GLU A 423 -8.81 2.28 -7.65
N VAL A 424 -9.96 2.27 -8.33
CA VAL A 424 -10.46 3.45 -9.04
C VAL A 424 -10.77 4.57 -8.06
N GLY A 425 -11.39 4.28 -6.91
CA GLY A 425 -11.67 5.25 -5.86
C GLY A 425 -10.45 6.08 -5.45
N HIS A 426 -9.29 5.43 -5.29
CA HIS A 426 -8.03 6.14 -5.04
C HIS A 426 -7.64 7.09 -6.16
N THR A 427 -7.91 6.72 -7.40
CA THR A 427 -7.53 7.52 -8.56
C THR A 427 -8.52 8.62 -8.90
N ILE A 428 -9.69 8.66 -8.25
CA ILE A 428 -10.61 9.80 -8.23
C ILE A 428 -10.51 10.63 -6.95
N GLY A 429 -9.53 10.32 -6.08
CA GLY A 429 -9.12 11.13 -4.95
C GLY A 429 -9.49 10.63 -3.57
N LEU A 430 -10.14 9.47 -3.43
CA LEU A 430 -10.60 8.97 -2.13
C LEU A 430 -9.52 8.20 -1.38
N ALA A 431 -9.44 8.43 -0.08
CA ALA A 431 -8.66 7.65 0.88
C ALA A 431 -9.46 6.43 1.38
N HIS A 432 -8.81 5.51 2.08
CA HIS A 432 -9.52 4.41 2.75
C HIS A 432 -10.48 4.93 3.81
N ASN A 433 -11.62 4.25 3.96
CA ASN A 433 -12.53 4.40 5.10
C ASN A 433 -12.70 3.06 5.83
N PHE A 434 -11.91 2.81 6.86
CA PHE A 434 -11.93 1.57 7.62
C PHE A 434 -13.01 1.51 8.71
N ALA A 435 -13.93 2.47 8.75
CA ALA A 435 -15.12 2.39 9.59
C ALA A 435 -16.36 1.87 8.83
N ALA A 436 -16.24 1.68 7.52
CA ALA A 436 -17.37 1.36 6.66
C ALA A 436 -17.94 -0.05 6.87
N SER A 437 -17.14 -1.03 7.30
CA SER A 437 -17.58 -2.37 7.69
C SER A 437 -18.65 -2.33 8.79
N ALA A 438 -18.52 -1.37 9.73
CA ALA A 438 -19.46 -1.19 10.85
C ALA A 438 -20.72 -0.37 10.48
N ASP A 439 -20.78 0.21 9.29
CA ASP A 439 -21.88 0.99 8.75
C ASP A 439 -22.53 0.26 7.55
N ASP A 440 -22.75 -1.04 7.66
CA ASP A 440 -23.36 -1.89 6.62
C ASP A 440 -22.57 -1.87 5.30
N ARG A 441 -21.25 -2.06 5.40
CA ARG A 441 -20.32 -2.03 4.25
C ARG A 441 -20.46 -0.75 3.41
N ALA A 442 -20.59 0.40 4.07
CA ALA A 442 -20.95 1.68 3.47
C ALA A 442 -19.96 2.22 2.45
N SER A 443 -18.82 1.60 2.22
CA SER A 443 -17.78 2.09 1.30
C SER A 443 -16.97 0.97 0.65
N VAL A 444 -16.76 1.09 -0.67
CA VAL A 444 -15.78 0.26 -1.37
C VAL A 444 -14.34 0.64 -1.01
N MET A 445 -14.13 1.78 -0.33
CA MET A 445 -12.80 2.22 0.12
C MET A 445 -12.36 1.54 1.43
N ASP A 446 -13.12 0.58 1.94
CA ASP A 446 -12.69 -0.35 2.97
C ASP A 446 -11.96 -1.57 2.37
N TYR A 447 -11.33 -2.38 3.23
CA TYR A 447 -10.83 -3.70 2.89
C TYR A 447 -11.77 -4.77 3.44
N PRO A 448 -12.72 -5.28 2.64
CA PRO A 448 -13.70 -6.22 3.14
C PRO A 448 -13.09 -7.60 3.37
N HIS A 449 -13.38 -8.23 4.50
CA HIS A 449 -13.27 -9.67 4.65
C HIS A 449 -14.51 -10.32 4.05
N PRO A 450 -14.42 -11.47 3.34
CA PRO A 450 -15.61 -12.12 2.84
C PRO A 450 -16.56 -12.47 3.98
N LEU A 451 -17.82 -12.09 3.88
CA LEU A 451 -18.85 -12.51 4.81
C LEU A 451 -19.25 -13.94 4.48
N VAL A 452 -18.69 -14.88 5.23
CA VAL A 452 -19.03 -16.30 5.12
C VAL A 452 -20.05 -16.63 6.21
N THR A 453 -21.16 -17.27 5.84
CA THR A 453 -22.18 -17.72 6.76
C THR A 453 -22.26 -19.24 6.78
N LEU A 454 -23.06 -19.81 7.69
CA LEU A 454 -23.37 -21.23 7.72
C LEU A 454 -24.84 -21.45 7.37
N ASN A 455 -25.13 -22.46 6.52
CA ASN A 455 -26.48 -22.91 6.30
C ASN A 455 -26.98 -23.82 7.46
N ASP A 456 -28.21 -24.31 7.38
CA ASP A 456 -28.82 -25.15 8.40
C ASP A 456 -28.09 -26.50 8.58
N ASP A 457 -27.34 -26.94 7.57
CA ASP A 457 -26.53 -28.17 7.59
C ASP A 457 -25.10 -27.92 8.13
N GLY A 458 -24.77 -26.69 8.53
CA GLY A 458 -23.45 -26.29 9.03
C GLY A 458 -22.36 -26.18 7.97
N GLN A 459 -22.76 -26.02 6.70
CA GLN A 459 -21.82 -25.78 5.59
C GLN A 459 -21.64 -24.31 5.35
N ALA A 460 -20.45 -23.91 4.90
CA ALA A 460 -20.14 -22.52 4.54
C ALA A 460 -20.91 -22.09 3.29
N VAL A 461 -21.39 -20.83 3.29
CA VAL A 461 -22.11 -20.18 2.20
C VAL A 461 -21.42 -18.88 1.85
N LEU A 462 -21.21 -18.60 0.56
CA LEU A 462 -20.48 -17.47 0.02
C LEU A 462 -21.35 -16.50 -0.77
N ASP A 463 -22.67 -16.66 -0.81
CA ASP A 463 -23.59 -15.91 -1.69
C ASP A 463 -23.53 -14.38 -1.44
N ASP A 464 -23.26 -13.96 -0.22
CA ASP A 464 -23.19 -12.55 0.21
C ASP A 464 -21.77 -12.18 0.68
N ALA A 465 -20.76 -12.83 0.10
CA ALA A 465 -19.38 -12.64 0.54
C ALA A 465 -18.87 -11.21 0.37
N TYR A 466 -19.26 -10.54 -0.70
CA TYR A 466 -18.91 -9.15 -1.01
C TYR A 466 -20.13 -8.40 -1.53
N ASP A 467 -20.23 -7.12 -1.17
CA ASP A 467 -21.27 -6.25 -1.68
C ASP A 467 -21.15 -5.98 -3.19
N ASP A 468 -22.29 -5.61 -3.78
CA ASP A 468 -22.44 -5.22 -5.17
C ASP A 468 -22.85 -3.73 -5.25
N GLY A 469 -22.08 -2.95 -5.99
CA GLY A 469 -22.32 -1.53 -6.17
C GLY A 469 -21.52 -0.61 -5.22
N ILE A 470 -21.89 0.67 -5.23
CA ILE A 470 -21.20 1.73 -4.49
C ILE A 470 -21.88 2.01 -3.15
N GLY A 471 -21.09 2.15 -2.09
CA GLY A 471 -21.56 2.35 -0.73
C GLY A 471 -22.19 3.72 -0.47
N ALA A 472 -22.95 3.80 0.63
CA ALA A 472 -23.62 5.03 1.03
C ALA A 472 -22.63 6.16 1.36
N TRP A 473 -21.51 5.83 2.04
CA TRP A 473 -20.45 6.78 2.33
C TRP A 473 -19.76 7.28 1.07
N ASP A 474 -19.49 6.40 0.11
CA ASP A 474 -18.86 6.75 -1.16
C ASP A 474 -19.68 7.79 -1.93
N LYS A 475 -21.03 7.63 -1.97
CA LYS A 475 -21.93 8.60 -2.57
C LYS A 475 -21.80 9.96 -1.90
N ARG A 476 -21.76 10.01 -0.56
CA ARG A 476 -21.61 11.26 0.20
C ARG A 476 -20.25 11.92 -0.05
N ALA A 477 -19.18 11.14 -0.12
CA ALA A 477 -17.83 11.63 -0.42
C ALA A 477 -17.76 12.24 -1.84
N ILE A 478 -18.35 11.59 -2.85
CA ILE A 478 -18.41 12.12 -4.22
C ILE A 478 -19.29 13.37 -4.30
N ILE A 479 -20.44 13.42 -3.61
CA ILE A 479 -21.27 14.63 -3.53
C ILE A 479 -20.44 15.78 -2.96
N TRP A 480 -19.74 15.58 -1.83
CA TRP A 480 -18.93 16.63 -1.22
C TRP A 480 -17.82 17.16 -2.14
N GLY A 481 -17.13 16.30 -2.83
CA GLY A 481 -15.95 16.67 -3.62
C GLY A 481 -16.24 17.09 -5.05
N TYR A 482 -17.30 16.54 -5.66
CA TYR A 482 -17.54 16.68 -7.10
C TYR A 482 -18.85 17.39 -7.47
N GLN A 483 -19.79 17.58 -6.54
CA GLN A 483 -21.01 18.31 -6.87
C GLN A 483 -20.65 19.73 -7.36
N ASP A 484 -21.16 20.07 -8.54
CA ASP A 484 -21.04 21.41 -9.11
C ASP A 484 -22.20 22.30 -8.65
N PHE A 485 -21.94 23.60 -8.50
CA PHE A 485 -22.89 24.57 -7.99
C PHE A 485 -22.99 25.78 -8.92
N PRO A 486 -24.16 26.41 -9.04
CA PRO A 486 -24.33 27.69 -9.70
C PRO A 486 -23.36 28.76 -9.14
N GLU A 487 -23.09 29.80 -9.93
CA GLU A 487 -22.13 30.86 -9.56
C GLU A 487 -22.58 31.68 -8.32
N ASP A 488 -23.89 31.78 -8.07
CA ASP A 488 -24.48 32.52 -6.95
C ASP A 488 -24.51 31.74 -5.64
N VAL A 489 -24.10 30.46 -5.63
CA VAL A 489 -24.07 29.61 -4.43
C VAL A 489 -22.75 29.78 -3.70
N ASP A 490 -22.82 30.01 -2.39
CA ASP A 490 -21.66 29.90 -1.51
C ASP A 490 -21.23 28.43 -1.42
N ARG A 491 -20.21 28.05 -2.21
CA ARG A 491 -19.72 26.67 -2.32
C ARG A 491 -19.17 26.14 -1.01
N ALA A 492 -18.58 26.99 -0.17
CA ALA A 492 -18.04 26.57 1.13
C ALA A 492 -19.18 26.22 2.10
N ALA A 493 -20.21 27.07 2.17
CA ALA A 493 -21.40 26.80 2.97
C ALA A 493 -22.18 25.57 2.48
N ALA A 494 -22.29 25.37 1.16
CA ALA A 494 -22.96 24.22 0.58
C ALA A 494 -22.21 22.91 0.93
N ARG A 495 -20.88 22.87 0.86
CA ARG A 495 -20.07 21.70 1.27
C ARG A 495 -20.16 21.42 2.77
N GLU A 496 -20.19 22.45 3.62
CA GLU A 496 -20.40 22.27 5.05
C GLU A 496 -21.79 21.68 5.35
N GLN A 497 -22.82 22.09 4.59
CA GLN A 497 -24.14 21.48 4.69
C GLN A 497 -24.13 19.99 4.32
N ILE A 498 -23.45 19.61 3.21
CA ILE A 498 -23.27 18.21 2.79
C ILE A 498 -22.57 17.40 3.88
N MET A 499 -21.53 17.97 4.50
CA MET A 499 -20.78 17.31 5.58
C MET A 499 -21.66 17.15 6.83
N SER A 500 -22.41 18.17 7.22
CA SER A 500 -23.32 18.12 8.35
C SER A 500 -24.40 17.03 8.17
N GLU A 501 -24.96 16.91 6.98
CA GLU A 501 -25.90 15.86 6.61
C GLU A 501 -25.28 14.47 6.65
N THR A 502 -24.03 14.35 6.18
CA THR A 502 -23.27 13.08 6.22
C THR A 502 -23.03 12.62 7.66
N ILE A 503 -22.63 13.53 8.54
CA ILE A 503 -22.46 13.25 9.98
C ILE A 503 -23.81 12.88 10.62
N ALA A 504 -24.87 13.61 10.30
CA ALA A 504 -26.22 13.36 10.83
C ALA A 504 -26.81 12.02 10.38
N SER A 505 -26.38 11.48 9.23
CA SER A 505 -26.78 10.15 8.77
C SER A 505 -26.13 9.00 9.54
N GLY A 506 -25.15 9.29 10.41
CA GLY A 506 -24.46 8.29 11.22
C GLY A 506 -23.25 7.65 10.53
N LEU A 507 -22.96 7.97 9.27
CA LEU A 507 -21.80 7.47 8.53
C LEU A 507 -20.51 7.96 9.15
N ARG A 508 -19.55 7.06 9.34
CA ARG A 508 -18.27 7.33 9.99
C ARG A 508 -17.11 7.29 8.99
N TYR A 509 -16.05 8.00 9.35
CA TYR A 509 -14.80 8.00 8.58
C TYR A 509 -13.59 7.82 9.50
N VAL A 510 -12.76 6.79 9.21
CA VAL A 510 -11.47 6.58 9.88
C VAL A 510 -10.43 6.14 8.83
N ALA A 511 -9.36 6.91 8.74
CA ALA A 511 -8.27 6.73 7.77
C ALA A 511 -7.21 5.71 8.20
N ASP A 512 -6.32 5.37 7.26
CA ASP A 512 -5.18 4.45 7.42
C ASP A 512 -4.33 4.70 8.67
N GLU A 513 -4.05 5.96 8.99
CA GLU A 513 -3.16 6.35 10.08
C GLU A 513 -3.63 5.82 11.43
N HIS A 514 -4.93 5.59 11.57
CA HIS A 514 -5.57 5.21 12.82
C HIS A 514 -6.15 3.79 12.83
N ALA A 515 -6.19 3.13 11.68
CA ALA A 515 -6.72 1.77 11.50
C ALA A 515 -5.64 0.69 11.29
N ARG A 516 -4.48 1.04 10.73
CA ARG A 516 -3.42 0.05 10.42
C ARG A 516 -2.47 -0.18 11.58
N ILE A 517 -2.16 -1.46 11.85
CA ILE A 517 -1.13 -1.86 12.84
C ILE A 517 0.26 -1.36 12.42
N SER A 518 0.56 -1.42 11.13
CA SER A 518 1.84 -1.03 10.54
C SER A 518 1.79 0.32 9.82
N GLY A 519 0.78 1.15 10.08
CA GLY A 519 0.63 2.47 9.47
C GLY A 519 1.86 3.37 9.64
N ARG A 520 1.99 4.39 8.78
CA ARG A 520 3.12 5.34 8.80
C ARG A 520 3.37 5.97 10.17
N SER A 521 2.32 6.15 10.97
CA SER A 521 2.42 6.66 12.32
C SER A 521 2.96 5.65 13.33
N GLY A 522 2.97 4.35 13.00
CA GLY A 522 3.30 3.27 13.94
C GLY A 522 2.42 3.26 15.20
N ALA A 523 1.26 3.93 15.16
CA ALA A 523 0.45 4.20 16.35
C ALA A 523 -0.35 2.99 16.84
N GLY A 524 -0.62 2.02 15.94
CA GLY A 524 -1.52 0.89 16.21
C GLY A 524 -2.99 1.32 16.30
N PRO A 525 -3.91 0.48 15.85
CA PRO A 525 -5.34 0.78 15.86
C PRO A 525 -5.87 0.88 17.29
N ALA A 526 -6.82 1.80 17.49
CA ALA A 526 -7.46 2.01 18.78
C ALA A 526 -8.98 2.26 18.67
N HIS A 527 -9.48 2.63 17.48
CA HIS A 527 -10.90 2.84 17.27
C HIS A 527 -11.63 1.48 17.16
N PRO A 528 -12.69 1.24 17.96
CA PRO A 528 -13.31 -0.09 18.08
C PRO A 528 -13.98 -0.61 16.81
N VAL A 529 -14.35 0.28 15.90
CA VAL A 529 -15.06 -0.05 14.66
C VAL A 529 -14.29 0.42 13.41
N ALA A 530 -12.97 0.44 13.48
CA ALA A 530 -12.15 0.81 12.34
C ALA A 530 -10.96 -0.16 12.23
N SER A 531 -11.18 -1.23 11.53
CA SER A 531 -10.18 -2.27 11.28
C SER A 531 -10.18 -2.68 9.82
N LEU A 532 -9.12 -3.33 9.41
CA LEU A 532 -8.97 -3.84 8.06
C LEU A 532 -9.46 -5.29 8.06
N TRP A 533 -10.21 -5.68 7.04
CA TRP A 533 -10.64 -7.08 6.84
C TRP A 533 -11.50 -7.63 7.97
N ASP A 534 -12.35 -6.81 8.52
CA ASP A 534 -13.37 -7.16 9.49
C ASP A 534 -14.79 -7.06 8.89
N ASN A 535 -15.77 -7.46 9.64
CA ASN A 535 -17.18 -7.36 9.32
C ASN A 535 -17.97 -6.87 10.54
N GLY A 536 -19.08 -6.19 10.27
CA GLY A 536 -20.08 -5.83 11.27
C GLY A 536 -19.68 -4.72 12.22
N ASP A 537 -20.62 -4.30 13.05
CA ASP A 537 -20.51 -3.18 14.01
C ASP A 537 -20.08 -3.63 15.42
N ASP A 538 -20.11 -4.94 15.70
CA ASP A 538 -19.62 -5.54 16.95
C ASP A 538 -18.46 -6.51 16.66
N PRO A 539 -17.22 -6.04 16.71
CA PRO A 539 -16.05 -6.88 16.39
C PRO A 539 -15.85 -8.04 17.39
N VAL A 540 -16.46 -8.00 18.58
CA VAL A 540 -16.37 -9.07 19.59
C VAL A 540 -17.36 -10.18 19.29
N ALA A 541 -18.59 -9.83 18.97
CA ALA A 541 -19.61 -10.79 18.52
C ALA A 541 -19.16 -11.45 17.21
N GLU A 542 -18.62 -10.68 16.28
CA GLU A 542 -18.13 -11.17 14.99
C GLU A 542 -16.92 -12.12 15.17
N LEU A 543 -16.00 -11.86 16.09
CA LEU A 543 -14.94 -12.82 16.42
C LEU A 543 -15.51 -14.16 16.90
N THR A 544 -16.53 -14.13 17.73
CA THR A 544 -17.20 -15.34 18.23
C THR A 544 -17.88 -16.10 17.07
N ARG A 545 -18.54 -15.39 16.17
CA ARG A 545 -19.17 -15.95 14.95
C ARG A 545 -18.13 -16.59 14.03
N VAL A 546 -17.03 -15.89 13.76
CA VAL A 546 -15.94 -16.39 12.90
C VAL A 546 -15.26 -17.61 13.51
N MET A 547 -15.08 -17.67 14.83
CA MET A 547 -14.54 -18.87 15.48
C MET A 547 -15.49 -20.08 15.37
N THR A 548 -16.80 -19.86 15.45
CA THR A 548 -17.82 -20.90 15.23
C THR A 548 -17.79 -21.39 13.78
N LEU A 549 -17.79 -20.48 12.83
CA LEU A 549 -17.64 -20.78 11.41
C LEU A 549 -16.37 -21.59 11.13
N ARG A 550 -15.23 -21.13 11.66
CA ARG A 550 -13.94 -21.80 11.51
C ARG A 550 -13.97 -23.25 12.02
N SER A 551 -14.64 -23.47 13.17
CA SER A 551 -14.80 -24.82 13.71
C SER A 551 -15.61 -25.72 12.77
N ALA A 552 -16.75 -25.23 12.26
CA ALA A 552 -17.59 -25.95 11.33
C ALA A 552 -16.86 -26.26 10.00
N VAL A 553 -16.17 -25.29 9.46
CA VAL A 553 -15.38 -25.48 8.22
C VAL A 553 -14.28 -26.52 8.43
N LEU A 554 -13.55 -26.46 9.56
CA LEU A 554 -12.52 -27.45 9.86
C LEU A 554 -13.09 -28.83 10.11
N GLU A 555 -14.33 -28.97 10.64
CA GLU A 555 -15.00 -30.26 10.79
C GLU A 555 -15.36 -30.89 9.45
N ASN A 556 -15.71 -30.08 8.45
CA ASN A 556 -16.06 -30.51 7.10
C ASN A 556 -14.87 -30.60 6.14
N PHE A 557 -13.73 -30.05 6.51
CA PHE A 557 -12.52 -29.98 5.67
C PHE A 557 -12.01 -31.38 5.35
N SER A 558 -11.81 -31.70 4.06
CA SER A 558 -11.41 -33.01 3.57
C SER A 558 -10.42 -32.91 2.40
N GLU A 559 -10.06 -34.07 1.82
CA GLU A 559 -9.25 -34.12 0.59
C GLU A 559 -9.96 -33.47 -0.61
N SER A 560 -11.28 -33.32 -0.54
CA SER A 560 -12.09 -32.62 -1.53
C SER A 560 -11.86 -31.11 -1.57
N ALA A 561 -11.05 -30.56 -0.66
CA ALA A 561 -10.58 -29.17 -0.76
C ALA A 561 -9.60 -28.94 -1.91
N ILE A 562 -9.12 -30.00 -2.59
CA ILE A 562 -8.24 -29.91 -3.75
C ILE A 562 -8.74 -30.78 -4.90
N PRO A 563 -8.47 -30.40 -6.18
CA PRO A 563 -8.91 -31.18 -7.34
C PRO A 563 -8.35 -32.59 -7.38
N VAL A 564 -9.13 -33.54 -7.92
CA VAL A 564 -8.69 -34.91 -8.18
C VAL A 564 -7.42 -34.90 -9.03
N GLY A 565 -6.40 -35.65 -8.62
CA GLY A 565 -5.10 -35.70 -9.28
C GLY A 565 -4.10 -34.61 -8.86
N ALA A 566 -4.51 -33.65 -8.03
CA ALA A 566 -3.59 -32.72 -7.41
C ALA A 566 -2.72 -33.41 -6.34
N PRO A 567 -1.45 -33.01 -6.14
CA PRO A 567 -0.63 -33.53 -5.04
C PRO A 567 -1.28 -33.24 -3.70
N MET A 568 -1.41 -34.27 -2.83
CA MET A 568 -2.01 -34.12 -1.49
C MET A 568 -1.33 -33.04 -0.64
N ALA A 569 -0.05 -32.75 -0.87
CA ALA A 569 0.66 -31.67 -0.19
C ALA A 569 0.03 -30.27 -0.43
N LYS A 570 -0.82 -30.09 -1.47
CA LYS A 570 -1.59 -28.86 -1.70
C LYS A 570 -2.69 -28.62 -0.66
N ILE A 571 -3.08 -29.62 0.11
CA ILE A 571 -4.00 -29.47 1.25
C ILE A 571 -3.50 -28.37 2.21
N GLU A 572 -2.18 -28.24 2.41
CA GLU A 572 -1.63 -27.19 3.25
C GLU A 572 -1.89 -25.79 2.67
N ASP A 573 -1.85 -25.63 1.35
CA ASP A 573 -2.06 -24.32 0.70
C ASP A 573 -3.47 -23.79 0.98
N VAL A 574 -4.49 -24.63 0.92
CA VAL A 574 -5.89 -24.27 1.20
C VAL A 574 -6.20 -24.25 2.70
N LEU A 575 -5.47 -25.02 3.51
CA LEU A 575 -5.66 -25.06 4.97
C LEU A 575 -5.19 -23.75 5.62
N VAL A 576 -4.08 -23.14 5.17
CA VAL A 576 -3.52 -21.92 5.80
C VAL A 576 -4.54 -20.78 5.88
N PRO A 577 -5.17 -20.31 4.79
CA PRO A 577 -6.17 -19.26 4.87
C PRO A 577 -7.41 -19.67 5.67
N THR A 578 -7.87 -20.92 5.56
CA THR A 578 -9.02 -21.45 6.28
C THR A 578 -8.76 -21.52 7.79
N TYR A 579 -7.62 -22.07 8.19
CA TYR A 579 -7.26 -22.20 9.61
C TYR A 579 -7.00 -20.84 10.27
N LEU A 580 -6.43 -19.88 9.55
CA LEU A 580 -6.13 -18.53 10.03
C LEU A 580 -7.21 -17.48 9.69
N MET A 581 -8.40 -17.86 9.24
CA MET A 581 -9.45 -16.93 8.82
C MET A 581 -9.86 -15.93 9.92
N HIS A 582 -9.72 -16.28 11.17
CA HIS A 582 -10.06 -15.47 12.34
C HIS A 582 -9.06 -14.34 12.63
N ARG A 583 -7.88 -14.34 11.99
CA ARG A 583 -6.77 -13.45 12.37
C ARG A 583 -7.12 -11.95 12.34
N TYR A 584 -7.84 -11.53 11.33
CA TYR A 584 -8.22 -10.11 11.18
C TYR A 584 -9.32 -9.73 12.18
N GLN A 585 -10.23 -10.65 12.45
CA GLN A 585 -11.26 -10.40 13.44
C GLN A 585 -10.71 -10.38 14.87
N VAL A 586 -9.62 -11.09 15.15
CA VAL A 586 -8.86 -10.93 16.40
C VAL A 586 -8.26 -9.53 16.48
N GLU A 587 -7.72 -8.99 15.38
CA GLU A 587 -7.20 -7.63 15.31
C GLU A 587 -8.30 -6.60 15.58
N ALA A 588 -9.48 -6.78 14.97
CA ALA A 588 -10.64 -5.93 15.16
C ALA A 588 -11.15 -5.99 16.62
N ALA A 589 -11.36 -7.18 17.20
CA ALA A 589 -11.75 -7.33 18.59
C ALA A 589 -10.73 -6.72 19.57
N ALA A 590 -9.46 -6.79 19.24
CA ALA A 590 -8.40 -6.21 20.06
C ALA A 590 -8.45 -4.67 20.12
N THR A 591 -9.04 -3.98 19.13
CA THR A 591 -9.18 -2.51 19.16
C THR A 591 -10.13 -2.05 20.26
N VAL A 592 -11.07 -2.91 20.69
CA VAL A 592 -12.00 -2.66 21.79
C VAL A 592 -11.27 -2.62 23.13
N LEU A 593 -10.27 -3.50 23.33
CA LEU A 593 -9.47 -3.58 24.55
C LEU A 593 -8.46 -2.42 24.64
N GLY A 594 -8.61 -1.54 25.62
CA GLY A 594 -7.90 -0.27 25.69
C GLY A 594 -8.31 0.66 24.53
N GLY A 595 -9.53 0.48 24.04
CA GLY A 595 -10.07 1.16 22.88
C GLY A 595 -10.40 2.63 23.15
N GLN A 596 -10.36 3.42 22.09
CA GLN A 596 -10.64 4.85 22.10
C GLN A 596 -11.53 5.20 20.92
N ILE A 597 -12.75 5.63 21.20
CA ILE A 597 -13.67 6.18 20.20
C ILE A 597 -13.23 7.63 19.93
N PHE A 598 -13.15 8.02 18.68
CA PHE A 598 -12.86 9.39 18.26
C PHE A 598 -13.45 9.69 16.88
N SER A 599 -13.54 10.96 16.53
CA SER A 599 -13.84 11.42 15.17
C SER A 599 -12.84 12.52 14.76
N TYR A 600 -12.82 12.90 13.50
CA TYR A 600 -12.03 14.04 13.02
C TYR A 600 -12.82 15.35 13.22
N ALA A 601 -13.42 15.51 14.40
CA ALA A 601 -14.30 16.61 14.75
C ALA A 601 -13.67 17.98 14.56
N LEU A 602 -14.38 18.89 13.92
CA LEU A 602 -14.07 20.30 13.91
C LEU A 602 -14.82 21.02 15.04
N ARG A 603 -14.22 22.10 15.56
CA ARG A 603 -14.86 22.87 16.61
C ARG A 603 -16.22 23.42 16.13
N GLY A 604 -17.30 22.94 16.71
CA GLY A 604 -18.66 23.39 16.44
C GLY A 604 -19.49 22.48 15.52
N ASP A 605 -18.92 21.37 15.02
CA ASP A 605 -19.65 20.43 14.14
C ASP A 605 -20.52 19.39 14.88
N GLY A 606 -20.50 19.41 16.21
CA GLY A 606 -21.37 18.57 17.06
C GLY A 606 -20.93 17.11 17.20
N GLN A 607 -19.82 16.70 16.60
CA GLN A 607 -19.33 15.33 16.69
C GLN A 607 -18.76 15.01 18.09
N PRO A 608 -18.85 13.75 18.57
CA PRO A 608 -18.08 13.27 19.70
C PRO A 608 -16.58 13.42 19.42
N ILE A 609 -15.83 14.07 20.34
CA ILE A 609 -14.41 14.31 20.12
C ILE A 609 -13.62 13.02 20.43
N THR A 610 -13.76 12.49 21.64
CA THR A 610 -13.07 11.27 22.08
C THR A 610 -13.68 10.71 23.38
N ALA A 611 -13.72 9.35 23.47
CA ALA A 611 -14.17 8.64 24.66
C ALA A 611 -13.48 7.27 24.76
N SER A 612 -13.22 6.78 25.99
CA SER A 612 -12.77 5.40 26.18
C SER A 612 -13.92 4.42 25.97
N VAL A 613 -13.63 3.24 25.42
CA VAL A 613 -14.59 2.14 25.31
C VAL A 613 -15.03 1.68 26.70
N GLY A 614 -16.29 1.30 26.87
CA GLY A 614 -16.88 0.88 28.13
C GLY A 614 -16.19 -0.34 28.76
N ALA A 615 -16.21 -0.41 30.10
CA ALA A 615 -15.55 -1.50 30.83
C ALA A 615 -16.13 -2.89 30.53
N GLY A 616 -17.44 -2.97 30.25
CA GLY A 616 -18.12 -4.21 29.84
C GLY A 616 -17.57 -4.75 28.54
N ASP A 617 -17.51 -3.88 27.52
CA ASP A 617 -17.06 -4.23 26.16
C ASP A 617 -15.58 -4.61 26.15
N GLN A 618 -14.74 -3.89 26.89
CA GLN A 618 -13.32 -4.23 27.05
C GLN A 618 -13.11 -5.63 27.68
N ARG A 619 -13.92 -5.99 28.70
CA ARG A 619 -13.84 -7.32 29.30
C ARG A 619 -14.39 -8.41 28.37
N ALA A 620 -15.45 -8.13 27.60
CA ALA A 620 -15.97 -9.05 26.59
C ALA A 620 -14.94 -9.32 25.50
N ALA A 621 -14.27 -8.26 25.02
CA ALA A 621 -13.18 -8.39 24.05
C ALA A 621 -12.03 -9.26 24.58
N LEU A 622 -11.59 -9.02 25.80
CA LEU A 622 -10.55 -9.84 26.43
C LEU A 622 -10.98 -11.33 26.52
N ALA A 623 -12.22 -11.60 26.93
CA ALA A 623 -12.72 -12.97 27.03
C ALA A 623 -12.80 -13.67 25.66
N ALA A 624 -13.29 -12.98 24.64
CA ALA A 624 -13.36 -13.52 23.27
C ALA A 624 -11.96 -13.79 22.70
N MET A 625 -11.01 -12.89 22.91
CA MET A 625 -9.62 -13.09 22.49
C MET A 625 -8.97 -14.28 23.22
N LEU A 626 -9.17 -14.43 24.52
CA LEU A 626 -8.63 -15.55 25.28
C LEU A 626 -9.23 -16.90 24.84
N ALA A 627 -10.49 -16.92 24.42
CA ALA A 627 -11.13 -18.13 23.88
C ALA A 627 -10.42 -18.67 22.62
N THR A 628 -9.80 -17.79 21.82
CA THR A 628 -9.00 -18.23 20.65
C THR A 628 -7.71 -18.96 21.02
N LEU A 629 -7.25 -18.82 22.27
CA LEU A 629 -6.06 -19.51 22.81
C LEU A 629 -6.39 -20.87 23.42
N ASP A 630 -7.67 -21.26 23.48
CA ASP A 630 -8.04 -22.60 23.96
C ASP A 630 -7.35 -23.67 23.09
N PRO A 631 -6.65 -24.64 23.65
CA PRO A 631 -5.97 -25.69 22.91
C PRO A 631 -6.86 -26.45 21.93
N ILE A 632 -8.19 -26.56 22.22
CA ILE A 632 -9.14 -27.16 21.29
C ILE A 632 -9.35 -26.26 20.06
N ALA A 633 -9.43 -24.96 20.26
CA ALA A 633 -9.55 -23.99 19.17
C ALA A 633 -8.27 -23.90 18.33
N LEU A 634 -7.11 -24.14 18.95
CA LEU A 634 -5.80 -24.14 18.29
C LEU A 634 -5.44 -25.49 17.62
N ASP A 635 -6.17 -26.57 17.93
CA ASP A 635 -5.85 -27.89 17.40
C ASP A 635 -6.20 -28.02 15.90
N ILE A 636 -5.32 -28.68 15.16
CA ILE A 636 -5.62 -29.19 13.83
C ILE A 636 -5.94 -30.68 13.96
N PRO A 637 -7.16 -31.12 13.66
CA PRO A 637 -7.55 -32.52 13.81
C PRO A 637 -6.60 -33.51 13.12
N ASP A 638 -6.34 -34.65 13.75
CA ASP A 638 -5.41 -35.67 13.23
C ASP A 638 -5.79 -36.12 11.80
N ARG A 639 -7.09 -36.16 11.47
CA ARG A 639 -7.55 -36.49 10.11
C ARG A 639 -7.07 -35.48 9.07
N ILE A 640 -6.96 -34.19 9.41
CA ILE A 640 -6.43 -33.17 8.50
C ILE A 640 -4.91 -33.27 8.39
N SER A 641 -4.20 -33.33 9.53
CA SER A 641 -2.75 -33.42 9.55
C SER A 641 -2.22 -34.67 8.85
N SER A 642 -2.95 -35.81 8.91
CA SER A 642 -2.60 -37.04 8.23
C SER A 642 -2.78 -37.02 6.70
N MET A 643 -3.52 -36.05 6.16
CA MET A 643 -3.69 -35.85 4.72
C MET A 643 -2.54 -35.06 4.09
N ILE A 644 -1.63 -34.46 4.90
CA ILE A 644 -0.56 -33.56 4.41
C ILE A 644 0.81 -34.28 4.37
N PRO A 645 1.19 -34.90 3.26
CA PRO A 645 2.51 -35.53 3.13
C PRO A 645 3.59 -34.46 2.90
N PRO A 646 4.86 -34.81 2.99
CA PRO A 646 5.94 -33.97 2.51
C PRO A 646 5.72 -33.53 1.06
N ARG A 647 6.07 -32.29 0.73
CA ARG A 647 5.95 -31.79 -0.64
C ARG A 647 6.85 -32.59 -1.58
N PRO A 648 6.35 -32.92 -2.79
CA PRO A 648 7.17 -33.60 -3.79
C PRO A 648 8.38 -32.73 -4.19
N PRO A 649 9.48 -33.35 -4.67
CA PRO A 649 10.59 -32.61 -5.25
C PRO A 649 10.13 -31.59 -6.31
N GLN A 650 10.71 -30.43 -6.34
CA GLN A 650 10.36 -29.28 -7.21
C GLN A 650 9.04 -28.57 -6.87
N SER A 651 8.30 -29.04 -5.88
CA SER A 651 7.19 -28.28 -5.30
C SER A 651 7.74 -27.30 -4.26
N GLY A 652 7.85 -26.02 -4.63
CA GLY A 652 8.45 -24.99 -3.78
C GLY A 652 7.75 -24.83 -2.43
N VAL A 653 8.52 -24.50 -1.40
CA VAL A 653 7.98 -23.97 -0.14
C VAL A 653 7.85 -22.45 -0.30
N SER A 654 6.66 -21.92 -0.12
CA SER A 654 6.41 -20.47 -0.19
C SER A 654 6.35 -19.88 1.23
N ARG A 655 6.45 -18.56 1.33
CA ARG A 655 6.22 -17.82 2.58
C ARG A 655 4.77 -17.88 3.09
N GLU A 656 3.86 -18.42 2.30
CA GLU A 656 2.43 -18.55 2.61
C GLU A 656 2.11 -19.79 3.45
N LEU A 657 3.08 -20.69 3.65
CA LEU A 657 2.92 -21.92 4.41
C LEU A 657 3.26 -21.73 5.89
N PHE A 658 2.75 -22.64 6.74
CA PHE A 658 3.12 -22.64 8.15
C PHE A 658 4.61 -22.86 8.36
N PRO A 659 5.22 -22.21 9.35
CA PRO A 659 6.57 -22.59 9.82
C PRO A 659 6.56 -24.03 10.36
N ARG A 660 7.71 -24.69 10.34
CA ARG A 660 7.81 -26.05 10.87
C ARG A 660 9.16 -26.33 11.50
N HIS A 661 9.16 -27.10 12.59
CA HIS A 661 10.35 -27.59 13.29
C HIS A 661 10.61 -29.06 13.04
N THR A 662 9.72 -29.74 12.32
CA THR A 662 9.71 -31.19 12.03
C THR A 662 10.42 -31.56 10.72
N GLY A 663 11.15 -30.63 10.12
CA GLY A 663 11.80 -30.82 8.83
C GLY A 663 10.80 -30.80 7.67
N TYR A 664 10.67 -31.90 6.92
CA TYR A 664 9.76 -32.00 5.77
C TYR A 664 8.32 -32.36 6.15
N VAL A 665 8.10 -32.86 7.35
CA VAL A 665 6.79 -33.28 7.80
C VAL A 665 5.96 -32.09 8.26
N PHE A 666 4.65 -32.09 7.97
CA PHE A 666 3.73 -31.06 8.46
C PHE A 666 3.77 -30.96 9.98
N ASP A 667 3.77 -29.73 10.50
CA ASP A 667 3.93 -29.43 11.92
C ASP A 667 2.65 -28.76 12.49
N PRO A 668 1.67 -29.54 12.97
CA PRO A 668 0.43 -28.97 13.50
C PRO A 668 0.66 -28.13 14.77
N ILE A 669 1.76 -28.37 15.52
CA ILE A 669 2.08 -27.59 16.72
C ILE A 669 2.61 -26.21 16.32
N ALA A 670 3.43 -26.13 15.27
CA ALA A 670 3.89 -24.84 14.74
C ALA A 670 2.72 -24.03 14.11
N ALA A 671 1.75 -24.69 13.47
CA ALA A 671 0.54 -24.05 13.00
C ALA A 671 -0.32 -23.51 14.18
N ALA A 672 -0.50 -24.30 15.24
CA ALA A 672 -1.18 -23.84 16.47
C ALA A 672 -0.44 -22.66 17.12
N ALA A 673 0.90 -22.71 17.17
CA ALA A 673 1.73 -21.61 17.66
C ALA A 673 1.52 -20.32 16.83
N THR A 674 1.38 -20.48 15.51
CA THR A 674 1.10 -19.35 14.60
C THR A 674 -0.26 -18.71 14.92
N ALA A 675 -1.31 -19.49 15.12
CA ALA A 675 -2.63 -18.99 15.49
C ALA A 675 -2.63 -18.33 16.88
N ALA A 676 -1.97 -18.94 17.87
CA ALA A 676 -1.83 -18.34 19.20
C ALA A 676 -1.08 -17.01 19.15
N GLU A 677 -0.04 -16.89 18.32
CA GLU A 677 0.75 -15.69 18.16
C GLU A 677 -0.08 -14.51 17.60
N VAL A 678 -1.06 -14.76 16.72
CA VAL A 678 -2.00 -13.75 16.25
C VAL A 678 -2.67 -13.03 17.44
N THR A 679 -3.21 -13.80 18.38
CA THR A 679 -3.87 -13.23 19.56
C THR A 679 -2.89 -12.61 20.56
N LEU A 680 -1.79 -13.30 20.87
CA LEU A 680 -0.82 -12.84 21.86
C LEU A 680 -0.11 -11.56 21.41
N ALA A 681 0.13 -11.39 20.11
CA ALA A 681 0.68 -10.16 19.55
C ALA A 681 -0.24 -8.95 19.84
N GLN A 682 -1.55 -9.16 19.79
CA GLN A 682 -2.53 -8.11 20.07
C GLN A 682 -2.70 -7.87 21.58
N LEU A 683 -2.81 -8.90 22.38
CA LEU A 683 -2.99 -8.77 23.84
C LEU A 683 -1.78 -8.09 24.52
N LEU A 684 -0.58 -8.39 24.06
CA LEU A 684 0.69 -7.93 24.64
C LEU A 684 1.34 -6.80 23.82
N ASP A 685 0.52 -6.04 23.08
CA ASP A 685 0.98 -4.84 22.39
C ASP A 685 1.31 -3.71 23.37
N ALA A 686 2.49 -3.10 23.24
CA ALA A 686 3.01 -2.09 24.16
C ALA A 686 2.13 -0.82 24.23
N LYS A 687 1.53 -0.41 23.11
CA LYS A 687 0.73 0.81 23.03
C LYS A 687 -0.67 0.59 23.61
N ARG A 688 -1.27 -0.57 23.36
CA ARG A 688 -2.54 -0.99 23.99
C ARG A 688 -2.36 -1.11 25.50
N ALA A 689 -1.29 -1.75 25.96
CA ALA A 689 -0.95 -1.85 27.38
C ALA A 689 -0.82 -0.46 28.04
N ALA A 690 -0.18 0.49 27.37
CA ALA A 690 -0.07 1.86 27.85
C ALA A 690 -1.42 2.57 27.92
N ARG A 691 -2.31 2.39 26.90
CA ARG A 691 -3.67 2.93 26.92
C ARG A 691 -4.50 2.37 28.08
N LEU A 692 -4.46 1.05 28.29
CA LEU A 692 -5.12 0.40 29.43
C LEU A 692 -4.71 1.03 30.76
N ASN A 693 -3.42 1.20 31.02
CA ASN A 693 -2.93 1.81 32.25
C ASN A 693 -3.34 3.29 32.37
N ASN A 694 -3.32 4.04 31.26
CA ASN A 694 -3.75 5.44 31.25
C ASN A 694 -5.26 5.60 31.48
N GLN A 695 -6.08 4.71 30.91
CA GLN A 695 -7.53 4.71 31.08
C GLN A 695 -7.89 4.30 32.51
N TYR A 696 -7.29 3.24 33.05
CA TYR A 696 -7.48 2.78 34.42
C TYR A 696 -7.11 3.85 35.47
N ALA A 697 -6.05 4.60 35.24
CA ALA A 697 -5.64 5.70 36.12
C ALA A 697 -6.67 6.82 36.23
N ARG A 698 -7.54 6.99 35.25
CA ARG A 698 -8.62 7.99 35.20
C ARG A 698 -9.97 7.43 35.65
N ASP A 699 -10.23 6.16 35.34
CA ASP A 699 -11.43 5.42 35.76
C ASP A 699 -11.04 3.98 36.12
N ASN A 700 -10.96 3.67 37.40
CA ASN A 700 -10.57 2.36 37.89
C ASN A 700 -11.59 1.25 37.64
N LYS A 701 -12.74 1.53 37.03
CA LYS A 701 -13.68 0.53 36.55
C LYS A 701 -13.21 -0.13 35.24
N LEU A 702 -12.39 0.58 34.46
CA LEU A 702 -11.77 0.08 33.25
C LEU A 702 -10.65 -0.92 33.59
N PRO A 703 -10.36 -1.91 32.72
CA PRO A 703 -9.27 -2.83 32.98
C PRO A 703 -7.89 -2.15 32.86
N SER A 704 -6.98 -2.45 33.79
CA SER A 704 -5.56 -2.11 33.64
C SER A 704 -4.82 -3.21 32.86
N PHE A 705 -3.61 -2.92 32.41
CA PHE A 705 -2.78 -3.96 31.80
C PHE A 705 -2.42 -5.08 32.78
N SER A 706 -2.18 -4.76 34.07
CA SER A 706 -1.95 -5.77 35.10
C SER A 706 -3.17 -6.67 35.32
N ASN A 707 -4.41 -6.17 35.14
CA ASN A 707 -5.61 -7.02 35.18
C ASN A 707 -5.64 -7.97 33.98
N VAL A 708 -5.32 -7.50 32.78
CA VAL A 708 -5.22 -8.35 31.57
C VAL A 708 -4.19 -9.46 31.78
N LEU A 709 -3.01 -9.11 32.31
CA LEU A 709 -1.95 -10.09 32.59
C LEU A 709 -2.37 -11.11 33.65
N ALA A 710 -3.07 -10.69 34.71
CA ALA A 710 -3.57 -11.59 35.75
C ALA A 710 -4.54 -12.62 35.16
N ILE A 711 -5.50 -12.18 34.33
CA ILE A 711 -6.45 -13.08 33.67
C ILE A 711 -5.73 -14.01 32.69
N LEU A 712 -4.82 -13.49 31.87
CA LEU A 712 -4.03 -14.31 30.94
C LEU A 712 -3.22 -15.41 31.67
N ILE A 713 -2.68 -15.12 32.87
CA ILE A 713 -1.88 -16.06 33.64
C ILE A 713 -2.79 -17.04 34.41
N ASP A 714 -3.93 -16.61 34.92
CA ASP A 714 -4.78 -17.43 35.76
C ASP A 714 -5.76 -18.29 34.97
N ASP A 715 -6.42 -17.72 33.96
CA ASP A 715 -7.43 -18.39 33.13
C ASP A 715 -6.83 -18.91 31.81
N GLY A 716 -5.95 -18.14 31.19
CA GLY A 716 -5.24 -18.48 29.95
C GLY A 716 -4.05 -19.43 30.14
N TRP A 717 -3.76 -19.90 31.39
CA TRP A 717 -2.71 -20.87 31.68
C TRP A 717 -3.34 -22.23 32.02
N PRO A 718 -3.80 -23.01 31.06
CA PRO A 718 -4.58 -24.24 31.29
C PRO A 718 -3.74 -25.33 31.98
N ARG A 719 -4.42 -26.27 32.63
CA ARG A 719 -3.82 -27.35 33.42
C ARG A 719 -4.33 -28.68 32.88
N ARG A 720 -3.89 -29.05 31.67
CA ARG A 720 -4.36 -30.32 31.07
C ARG A 720 -3.45 -31.51 31.37
N SER A 721 -4.00 -32.69 31.17
CA SER A 721 -3.29 -33.96 31.25
C SER A 721 -2.41 -34.15 30.00
N GLU A 722 -1.53 -35.19 30.01
CA GLU A 722 -0.67 -35.54 28.91
C GLU A 722 -1.44 -36.11 27.70
N ASP A 723 -1.88 -35.21 26.83
CA ASP A 723 -2.48 -35.51 25.54
C ASP A 723 -1.93 -34.53 24.48
N ARG A 724 -2.44 -34.55 23.24
CA ARG A 724 -1.99 -33.62 22.17
C ARG A 724 -2.23 -32.18 22.57
N PHE A 725 -3.28 -31.85 23.29
CA PHE A 725 -3.58 -30.50 23.75
C PHE A 725 -2.54 -29.97 24.75
N ALA A 726 -1.97 -30.85 25.59
CA ALA A 726 -0.91 -30.47 26.51
C ALA A 726 0.36 -29.97 25.78
N VAL A 727 0.63 -30.45 24.57
CA VAL A 727 1.75 -29.95 23.75
C VAL A 727 1.44 -28.55 23.25
N ILE A 728 0.21 -28.29 22.76
CA ILE A 728 -0.25 -26.96 22.32
C ILE A 728 -0.20 -25.96 23.48
N GLU A 729 -0.68 -26.36 24.68
CA GLU A 729 -0.59 -25.54 25.89
C GLU A 729 0.83 -25.12 26.22
N ARG A 730 1.76 -26.08 26.22
CA ARG A 730 3.18 -25.77 26.47
C ARG A 730 3.76 -24.81 25.47
N GLN A 731 3.36 -24.93 24.22
CA GLN A 731 3.80 -24.00 23.16
C GLN A 731 3.23 -22.60 23.40
N THR A 732 1.94 -22.47 23.71
CA THR A 732 1.29 -21.19 24.03
C THR A 732 1.91 -20.54 25.25
N GLN A 733 2.20 -21.29 26.31
CA GLN A 733 2.91 -20.83 27.50
C GLN A 733 4.30 -20.28 27.17
N SER A 734 5.03 -20.94 26.28
CA SER A 734 6.34 -20.45 25.82
C SER A 734 6.20 -19.12 25.06
N LEU A 735 5.20 -18.99 24.19
CA LEU A 735 4.94 -17.74 23.44
C LEU A 735 4.58 -16.60 24.39
N ILE A 736 3.74 -16.84 25.41
CA ILE A 736 3.43 -15.83 26.42
C ILE A 736 4.69 -15.32 27.12
N VAL A 737 5.56 -16.24 27.55
CA VAL A 737 6.84 -15.89 28.20
C VAL A 737 7.74 -15.08 27.26
N ASP A 738 7.84 -15.50 26.00
CA ASP A 738 8.66 -14.83 24.99
C ASP A 738 8.17 -13.40 24.73
N ARG A 739 6.87 -13.22 24.59
CA ARG A 739 6.25 -11.91 24.40
C ARG A 739 6.46 -10.99 25.61
N LEU A 740 6.31 -11.51 26.83
CA LEU A 740 6.54 -10.73 28.04
C LEU A 740 8.00 -10.34 28.21
N ILE A 741 8.95 -11.24 27.90
CA ILE A 741 10.39 -10.92 27.88
C ILE A 741 10.67 -9.81 26.86
N HIS A 742 10.13 -9.93 25.66
CA HIS A 742 10.25 -8.90 24.64
C HIS A 742 9.70 -7.55 25.13
N LEU A 743 8.48 -7.53 25.67
CA LEU A 743 7.82 -6.32 26.17
C LEU A 743 8.60 -5.66 27.33
N MET A 744 9.11 -6.45 28.28
CA MET A 744 9.96 -5.99 29.35
C MET A 744 11.24 -5.31 28.83
N GLY A 745 11.87 -5.90 27.80
CA GLY A 745 13.11 -5.39 27.17
C GLY A 745 12.91 -4.21 26.24
N MET A 746 11.69 -3.93 25.78
CA MET A 746 11.38 -2.92 24.77
C MET A 746 11.58 -1.49 25.32
N SER A 747 12.66 -0.80 24.96
CA SER A 747 12.99 0.56 25.40
C SER A 747 11.92 1.60 25.04
N ALA A 748 11.21 1.40 23.93
CA ALA A 748 10.12 2.27 23.47
C ALA A 748 8.79 2.08 24.22
N ALA A 749 8.63 1.01 25.00
CA ALA A 749 7.43 0.78 25.80
C ALA A 749 7.42 1.68 27.06
N ALA A 750 6.22 2.09 27.49
CA ALA A 750 6.05 2.88 28.71
C ALA A 750 6.61 2.13 29.93
N THR A 751 7.23 2.87 30.88
CA THR A 751 7.89 2.27 32.01
C THR A 751 6.97 1.36 32.86
N GLN A 752 5.70 1.77 33.06
CA GLN A 752 4.74 0.96 33.82
C GLN A 752 4.42 -0.35 33.08
N VAL A 753 4.29 -0.33 31.75
CA VAL A 753 4.05 -1.53 30.92
C VAL A 753 5.21 -2.53 31.07
N ARG A 754 6.44 -2.04 31.07
CA ARG A 754 7.63 -2.87 31.28
C ARG A 754 7.67 -3.46 32.69
N ALA A 755 7.27 -2.66 33.70
CA ALA A 755 7.18 -3.12 35.09
C ALA A 755 6.10 -4.20 35.28
N ASP A 756 4.91 -4.00 34.67
CA ASP A 756 3.81 -4.98 34.70
C ASP A 756 4.22 -6.31 34.02
N ALA A 757 4.93 -6.22 32.88
CA ALA A 757 5.47 -7.42 32.19
C ALA A 757 6.51 -8.15 33.04
N MET A 758 7.39 -7.41 33.73
CA MET A 758 8.39 -7.99 34.67
C MET A 758 7.71 -8.70 35.83
N ASP A 759 6.70 -8.07 36.45
CA ASP A 759 5.93 -8.67 37.57
C ASP A 759 5.20 -9.95 37.13
N ALA A 760 4.61 -9.95 35.91
CA ALA A 760 4.00 -11.11 35.31
C ALA A 760 5.01 -12.26 35.12
N LEU A 761 6.21 -11.96 34.63
CA LEU A 761 7.27 -12.95 34.48
C LEU A 761 7.70 -13.56 35.83
N VAL A 762 7.84 -12.74 36.87
CA VAL A 762 8.12 -13.22 38.23
C VAL A 762 7.04 -14.18 38.72
N LYS A 763 5.75 -13.82 38.54
CA LYS A 763 4.62 -14.69 38.92
C LYS A 763 4.61 -15.99 38.14
N ILE A 764 4.95 -15.97 36.83
CA ILE A 764 5.06 -17.17 36.02
C ILE A 764 6.23 -18.05 36.47
N ALA A 765 7.40 -17.47 36.81
CA ALA A 765 8.55 -18.22 37.31
C ALA A 765 8.26 -18.91 38.65
N ASP A 766 7.59 -18.22 39.58
CA ASP A 766 7.15 -18.81 40.85
C ASP A 766 6.15 -19.96 40.61
N ARG A 767 5.17 -19.77 39.72
CA ARG A 767 4.19 -20.82 39.32
C ARG A 767 4.91 -22.03 38.71
N ALA A 768 5.88 -21.81 37.81
CA ALA A 768 6.63 -22.87 37.16
C ALA A 768 7.51 -23.67 38.16
N SER A 769 8.19 -22.97 39.06
CA SER A 769 9.06 -23.58 40.11
C SER A 769 8.26 -24.40 41.12
N ASN A 770 7.03 -23.95 41.45
CA ASN A 770 6.14 -24.65 42.39
C ASN A 770 5.15 -25.63 41.67
N SER A 771 5.35 -25.87 40.36
CA SER A 771 4.44 -26.68 39.59
C SER A 771 4.44 -28.15 39.98
N ARG A 772 3.23 -28.75 40.15
CA ARG A 772 3.04 -30.15 40.46
C ARG A 772 2.76 -31.00 39.21
N GLN A 773 3.42 -30.70 38.08
CA GLN A 773 3.31 -31.50 36.87
C GLN A 773 3.64 -32.98 37.12
N ARG A 774 2.82 -33.88 36.57
CA ARG A 774 3.01 -35.32 36.75
C ARG A 774 3.94 -35.94 35.71
N SER A 775 3.88 -35.44 34.45
CA SER A 775 4.65 -35.98 33.36
C SER A 775 6.10 -35.49 33.35
N ALA A 776 6.95 -36.26 32.71
CA ALA A 776 8.35 -35.88 32.52
C ALA A 776 8.48 -34.64 31.61
N ALA A 777 7.67 -34.55 30.53
CA ALA A 777 7.65 -33.47 29.59
C ALA A 777 7.15 -32.17 30.26
N GLY A 778 6.05 -32.23 31.02
CA GLY A 778 5.55 -31.07 31.77
C GLY A 778 6.55 -30.54 32.79
N LYS A 779 7.25 -31.45 33.54
CA LYS A 779 8.32 -31.07 34.47
C LYS A 779 9.51 -30.39 33.74
N ALA A 780 9.89 -30.91 32.59
CA ALA A 780 10.98 -30.35 31.79
C ALA A 780 10.59 -28.95 31.28
N HIS A 781 9.37 -28.78 30.79
CA HIS A 781 8.85 -27.51 30.30
C HIS A 781 8.83 -26.43 31.40
N MET A 782 8.30 -26.76 32.60
CA MET A 782 8.28 -25.81 33.71
C MET A 782 9.69 -25.38 34.14
N ARG A 783 10.64 -26.30 34.22
CA ARG A 783 12.05 -25.98 34.48
C ARG A 783 12.65 -25.09 33.40
N PHE A 784 12.32 -25.35 32.13
CA PHE A 784 12.78 -24.54 31.00
C PHE A 784 12.24 -23.12 31.09
N LEU A 785 10.95 -22.91 31.36
CA LEU A 785 10.34 -21.60 31.51
C LEU A 785 10.95 -20.82 32.70
N ALA A 786 11.09 -21.48 33.87
CA ALA A 786 11.69 -20.85 35.04
C ALA A 786 13.13 -20.34 34.74
N ALA A 787 13.98 -21.22 34.22
CA ALA A 787 15.35 -20.88 33.88
C ALA A 787 15.44 -19.76 32.81
N ARG A 788 14.56 -19.76 31.82
CA ARG A 788 14.50 -18.73 30.77
C ARG A 788 14.10 -17.38 31.34
N ILE A 789 13.10 -17.36 32.21
CA ILE A 789 12.65 -16.13 32.87
C ILE A 789 13.74 -15.58 33.80
N GLU A 790 14.37 -16.42 34.62
CA GLU A 790 15.47 -16.03 35.50
C GLU A 790 16.62 -15.41 34.69
N ALA A 791 17.01 -16.01 33.59
CA ALA A 791 18.03 -15.49 32.70
C ALA A 791 17.65 -14.12 32.11
N ALA A 792 16.38 -13.93 31.70
CA ALA A 792 15.87 -12.66 31.17
C ALA A 792 15.81 -11.56 32.24
N LEU A 793 15.39 -11.89 33.45
CA LEU A 793 15.35 -10.93 34.57
C LEU A 793 16.76 -10.49 35.00
N ALA A 794 17.75 -11.38 34.91
CA ALA A 794 19.16 -11.08 35.18
C ALA A 794 19.82 -10.19 34.14
N ASN A 795 19.33 -10.22 32.87
CA ASN A 795 19.98 -9.53 31.76
C ASN A 795 18.95 -9.08 30.70
N ALA A 796 18.11 -8.13 31.05
CA ALA A 796 16.98 -7.66 30.24
C ALA A 796 17.37 -7.02 28.88
N GLU A 797 18.66 -6.67 28.70
CA GLU A 797 19.14 -6.00 27.47
C GLU A 797 19.53 -6.98 26.35
N VAL A 798 19.65 -8.29 26.64
CA VAL A 798 20.29 -9.28 25.73
C VAL A 798 19.29 -10.19 25.00
N PHE A 799 17.98 -10.15 25.32
CA PHE A 799 17.03 -11.10 24.73
C PHE A 799 16.38 -10.56 23.45
N GLU A 800 16.88 -11.00 22.28
CA GLU A 800 16.05 -11.05 21.05
C GLU A 800 14.91 -12.04 21.25
N SER A 801 13.67 -11.61 21.08
CA SER A 801 12.54 -12.52 21.13
C SER A 801 12.58 -13.44 19.91
N LEU A 802 12.46 -14.74 20.13
CA LEU A 802 12.16 -15.71 19.08
C LEU A 802 10.67 -15.57 18.70
N SER A 803 10.31 -14.51 17.98
CA SER A 803 8.93 -14.36 17.52
C SER A 803 8.61 -15.38 16.43
N THR A 804 7.53 -16.13 16.63
CA THR A 804 6.94 -16.95 15.57
C THR A 804 6.44 -16.04 14.46
N LYS A 805 6.90 -16.29 13.23
CA LYS A 805 6.42 -15.52 12.06
C LYS A 805 5.04 -15.98 11.68
N VAL A 806 4.09 -15.06 11.68
CA VAL A 806 2.76 -15.28 11.13
C VAL A 806 2.87 -15.18 9.60
N PRO A 807 2.33 -16.17 8.83
CA PRO A 807 2.28 -16.06 7.39
C PRO A 807 1.59 -14.76 6.95
N PRO A 808 2.04 -14.08 5.89
CA PRO A 808 1.39 -12.89 5.41
C PRO A 808 -0.06 -13.22 5.06
N GLY A 809 -0.97 -12.36 5.50
CA GLY A 809 -2.37 -12.49 5.20
C GLY A 809 -2.65 -12.45 3.70
N SER A 810 -3.88 -12.75 3.32
CA SER A 810 -4.32 -12.43 1.97
C SER A 810 -4.08 -10.95 1.73
N PRO A 811 -3.22 -10.55 0.80
CA PRO A 811 -3.21 -9.16 0.40
C PRO A 811 -4.54 -8.91 -0.29
N ILE A 812 -5.06 -7.88 0.04
CA ILE A 812 -6.31 -7.44 -0.49
C ILE A 812 -6.04 -6.51 -1.62
#